data_179c12ea0d425cdc86a35c6d619e44f4
#
_entry.id   179c12ea0d425cdc86a35c6d619e44f4
#
_cell.length_a   1.000
_cell.length_b   1.000
_cell.length_c   1.000
_cell.angle_alpha   90.00
_cell.angle_beta   90.00
_cell.angle_gamma   90.00
#
_symmetry.space_group_name_H-M   'P 1'
#
loop_
_entity.id
_entity.type
_entity.pdbx_description
1 polymer ?
#
loop_
_entity_poly.entity_id
_entity_poly.type
_entity_poly.pdbx_seq_one_letter_code
_entity_poly.pdbx_strand_id
1 'polypeptide(L)'
;MEALRFQVVGEAFKKKPLDVKAPAERPASYFGSKVFNREKMYKYLPKDVYEKMIDVMDNGARLDRQVADAVAAGMKQWATENGVTHYTHWFQPLTEGTAEKHDSFIEHDGKGGMVEEFSGKLLVQQEPDASSFPSGGIRSTFEARGYSAWDPTSPVFIIDDTLCIPTVFISYSGEALDYKAPLLRALHAVNVAATDVCHYFDPAVKKVTSNLGWEQEYFLVDEGLYAARPDLLLTGRTLMGHDSAKNQQMDDHYFGAIPERVAAFMKELEIVALELGIPCKTRHNEVAPNQFELAPIFEETNLAVDHNMLLMSVMKRVARKHGFRVLLHEKPFAGINGSGKHNNWSLSTDNGVLLHAPGKNAEGNLRFAVFIVETLMGVYRHNGLLKASIMSATNAHRLGANEAPPAIISSFLGKQLSELLDHIEKADVEDMLAMAGKQGLKMDIPEIPELFIDNTDRNRTSPFAFTGNRFEVRAVGSEANCASAMIALNSAVAEALVSFKKRVDGKIPELEKKLAGTGHTATFHAIIEVLREDIKTCKPIRFDGNGYSDEWVAEAEKRGLDVEKSCPKIFERYLDPESIQMFESLGVMTKKELEARNEVKWETYTKKIQIEARVLGDISMNHIIPVATRYQSALLKNVDSVSTVFPIDKAEKLNARNLKIIEEIAERTSAIEKGVEDLVNARKLANKITDEHEKAIAYHDKVEPKLDTIRYEIDKLELIVDDSLWPLPKYRELLFIR
;
A
#
# COMPACT_ATOMS: atom_id res chain seq x y z
N MET A 1 -39.02 7.57 19.15
CA MET A 1 -38.32 7.40 17.87
C MET A 1 -37.28 6.33 18.08
N GLU A 2 -37.27 5.33 17.23
CA GLU A 2 -36.25 4.29 17.23
C GLU A 2 -34.88 4.93 16.98
N ALA A 3 -33.84 4.46 17.70
CA ALA A 3 -32.50 4.99 17.51
C ALA A 3 -32.03 4.74 16.06
N LEU A 4 -31.31 5.68 15.46
CA LEU A 4 -30.78 5.56 14.07
C LEU A 4 -30.06 4.22 13.85
N ARG A 5 -29.32 3.74 14.85
CA ARG A 5 -28.64 2.45 14.82
C ARG A 5 -29.57 1.29 14.44
N PHE A 6 -30.73 1.15 15.07
CA PHE A 6 -31.67 0.05 14.78
C PHE A 6 -32.35 0.18 13.42
N GLN A 7 -32.62 1.43 12.99
CA GLN A 7 -33.15 1.68 11.65
C GLN A 7 -32.18 1.22 10.57
N VAL A 8 -30.89 1.60 10.66
CA VAL A 8 -29.88 1.21 9.67
C VAL A 8 -29.58 -0.28 9.71
N VAL A 9 -29.59 -0.92 10.88
CA VAL A 9 -29.50 -2.39 11.01
C VAL A 9 -30.67 -3.07 10.29
N GLY A 10 -31.90 -2.62 10.54
CA GLY A 10 -33.10 -3.15 9.89
C GLY A 10 -33.10 -2.99 8.37
N GLU A 11 -32.60 -1.87 7.87
CA GLU A 11 -32.45 -1.65 6.43
C GLU A 11 -31.33 -2.50 5.81
N ALA A 12 -30.21 -2.66 6.50
CA ALA A 12 -29.08 -3.49 6.00
C ALA A 12 -29.53 -4.95 5.77
N PHE A 13 -30.33 -5.52 6.67
CA PHE A 13 -30.88 -6.89 6.52
C PHE A 13 -31.84 -7.08 5.33
N LYS A 14 -32.44 -5.99 4.83
CA LYS A 14 -33.35 -6.06 3.69
C LYS A 14 -32.62 -6.03 2.34
N LYS A 15 -31.37 -5.58 2.32
CA LYS A 15 -30.59 -5.46 1.08
C LYS A 15 -30.28 -6.85 0.50
N LYS A 16 -30.41 -6.95 -0.81
CA LYS A 16 -30.15 -8.17 -1.59
C LYS A 16 -29.00 -7.95 -2.57
N PRO A 17 -28.32 -9.01 -3.00
CA PRO A 17 -27.31 -8.90 -4.05
C PRO A 17 -27.92 -8.33 -5.34
N LEU A 18 -27.15 -7.49 -6.03
CA LEU A 18 -27.53 -7.01 -7.39
C LEU A 18 -27.27 -8.11 -8.42
N ASP A 19 -28.11 -8.16 -9.45
CA ASP A 19 -27.86 -9.00 -10.62
C ASP A 19 -26.79 -8.35 -11.51
N VAL A 20 -25.58 -8.91 -11.49
CA VAL A 20 -24.43 -8.42 -12.25
C VAL A 20 -24.23 -9.25 -13.50
N LYS A 21 -24.29 -8.59 -14.67
CA LYS A 21 -24.07 -9.22 -15.98
C LYS A 21 -22.74 -8.76 -16.58
N ALA A 22 -21.93 -9.72 -17.00
CA ALA A 22 -20.72 -9.42 -17.75
C ALA A 22 -21.06 -8.97 -19.19
N PRO A 23 -20.21 -8.12 -19.81
CA PRO A 23 -20.41 -7.67 -21.20
C PRO A 23 -20.36 -8.81 -22.21
N ALA A 24 -19.62 -9.87 -21.91
CA ALA A 24 -19.52 -11.09 -22.72
C ALA A 24 -19.24 -12.32 -21.85
N GLU A 25 -19.40 -13.51 -22.40
CA GLU A 25 -19.19 -14.79 -21.69
C GLU A 25 -17.71 -15.01 -21.28
N ARG A 26 -16.77 -14.53 -22.10
CA ARG A 26 -15.33 -14.74 -21.88
C ARG A 26 -14.67 -13.47 -21.37
N PRO A 27 -14.07 -13.46 -20.17
CA PRO A 27 -13.37 -12.29 -19.64
C PRO A 27 -12.30 -11.72 -20.58
N ALA A 28 -11.55 -12.58 -21.28
CA ALA A 28 -10.54 -12.15 -22.24
C ALA A 28 -11.09 -11.34 -23.42
N SER A 29 -12.39 -11.45 -23.74
CA SER A 29 -12.97 -10.72 -24.87
C SER A 29 -13.31 -9.26 -24.58
N TYR A 30 -13.39 -8.87 -23.32
CA TYR A 30 -13.59 -7.48 -22.90
C TYR A 30 -12.42 -6.90 -22.10
N PHE A 31 -11.35 -7.68 -21.91
CA PHE A 31 -10.13 -7.18 -21.25
C PHE A 31 -9.55 -5.99 -22.00
N GLY A 32 -9.34 -4.88 -21.29
CA GLY A 32 -8.81 -3.64 -21.86
C GLY A 32 -9.75 -2.97 -22.88
N SER A 33 -11.07 -3.28 -22.87
CA SER A 33 -12.01 -2.66 -23.81
C SER A 33 -12.06 -1.14 -23.66
N LYS A 34 -11.83 -0.62 -22.44
CA LYS A 34 -11.77 0.82 -22.12
C LYS A 34 -10.35 1.38 -22.05
N VAL A 35 -9.37 0.73 -22.67
CA VAL A 35 -7.96 1.14 -22.65
C VAL A 35 -7.46 1.37 -24.07
N PHE A 36 -6.77 2.47 -24.31
CA PHE A 36 -6.08 2.74 -25.58
C PHE A 36 -4.76 1.96 -25.63
N ASN A 37 -4.88 0.65 -25.76
CA ASN A 37 -3.79 -0.31 -25.81
C ASN A 37 -3.14 -0.40 -27.19
N ARG A 38 -2.10 -1.25 -27.35
CA ARG A 38 -1.36 -1.43 -28.61
C ARG A 38 -2.27 -1.85 -29.78
N GLU A 39 -3.31 -2.66 -29.54
CA GLU A 39 -4.28 -3.06 -30.55
C GLU A 39 -5.08 -1.87 -31.09
N LYS A 40 -5.55 -0.99 -30.19
CA LYS A 40 -6.26 0.24 -30.56
C LYS A 40 -5.33 1.27 -31.17
N MET A 41 -4.10 1.39 -30.66
CA MET A 41 -3.06 2.22 -31.32
C MET A 41 -2.85 1.78 -32.76
N TYR A 42 -2.70 0.49 -33.00
CA TYR A 42 -2.56 -0.05 -34.38
C TYR A 42 -3.77 0.25 -35.27
N LYS A 43 -4.99 0.23 -34.71
CA LYS A 43 -6.23 0.50 -35.44
C LYS A 43 -6.44 1.99 -35.75
N TYR A 44 -6.11 2.88 -34.82
CA TYR A 44 -6.47 4.30 -34.89
C TYR A 44 -5.30 5.23 -35.28
N LEU A 45 -4.07 4.73 -35.32
CA LEU A 45 -2.90 5.54 -35.70
C LEU A 45 -2.39 5.16 -37.10
N PRO A 46 -1.85 6.12 -37.85
CA PRO A 46 -1.05 5.80 -39.04
C PRO A 46 0.11 4.85 -38.67
N LYS A 47 0.48 3.99 -39.62
CA LYS A 47 1.46 2.92 -39.36
C LYS A 47 2.80 3.45 -38.85
N ASP A 48 3.31 4.50 -39.44
CA ASP A 48 4.58 5.15 -39.06
C ASP A 48 4.51 5.80 -37.68
N VAL A 49 3.35 6.37 -37.31
CA VAL A 49 3.08 6.90 -35.97
C VAL A 49 3.02 5.79 -34.93
N TYR A 50 2.35 4.69 -35.27
CA TYR A 50 2.30 3.50 -34.41
C TYR A 50 3.71 2.96 -34.12
N GLU A 51 4.53 2.76 -35.16
CA GLU A 51 5.90 2.24 -35.01
C GLU A 51 6.75 3.16 -34.12
N LYS A 52 6.65 4.49 -34.29
CA LYS A 52 7.31 5.48 -33.41
C LYS A 52 6.79 5.41 -31.98
N MET A 53 5.49 5.25 -31.77
CA MET A 53 4.94 5.10 -30.43
C MET A 53 5.46 3.85 -29.72
N ILE A 54 5.57 2.72 -30.42
CA ILE A 54 6.17 1.50 -29.88
C ILE A 54 7.62 1.74 -29.48
N ASP A 55 8.39 2.45 -30.29
CA ASP A 55 9.78 2.80 -29.97
C ASP A 55 9.89 3.73 -28.72
N VAL A 56 8.97 4.71 -28.59
CA VAL A 56 8.87 5.55 -27.38
C VAL A 56 8.58 4.69 -26.15
N MET A 57 7.60 3.78 -26.23
CA MET A 57 7.16 2.96 -25.09
C MET A 57 8.20 1.90 -24.69
N ASP A 58 8.85 1.25 -25.64
CA ASP A 58 9.73 0.11 -25.38
C ASP A 58 11.18 0.52 -25.16
N ASN A 59 11.66 1.55 -25.90
CA ASN A 59 13.06 1.95 -25.95
C ASN A 59 13.32 3.35 -25.38
N GLY A 60 12.28 4.10 -24.98
CA GLY A 60 12.42 5.44 -24.43
C GLY A 60 12.83 6.52 -25.47
N ALA A 61 12.48 6.31 -26.75
CA ALA A 61 12.69 7.30 -27.80
C ALA A 61 11.94 8.61 -27.50
N ARG A 62 12.43 9.73 -28.04
CA ARG A 62 11.76 11.03 -27.86
C ARG A 62 10.50 11.12 -28.71
N LEU A 63 9.42 11.57 -28.09
CA LEU A 63 8.17 11.90 -28.76
C LEU A 63 8.31 13.28 -29.45
N ASP A 64 8.17 13.34 -30.77
CA ASP A 64 8.09 14.60 -31.49
C ASP A 64 6.65 15.15 -31.55
N ARG A 65 6.51 16.45 -31.82
CA ARG A 65 5.20 17.13 -31.81
C ARG A 65 4.24 16.59 -32.88
N GLN A 66 4.73 16.22 -34.05
CA GLN A 66 3.87 15.72 -35.14
C GLN A 66 3.30 14.34 -34.77
N VAL A 67 4.12 13.50 -34.13
CA VAL A 67 3.66 12.20 -33.60
C VAL A 67 2.63 12.44 -32.49
N ALA A 68 2.87 13.38 -31.58
CA ALA A 68 1.90 13.68 -30.51
C ALA A 68 0.55 14.17 -31.04
N ASP A 69 0.54 15.04 -32.08
CA ASP A 69 -0.70 15.51 -32.71
C ASP A 69 -1.47 14.35 -33.40
N ALA A 70 -0.77 13.47 -34.07
CA ALA A 70 -1.39 12.29 -34.71
C ALA A 70 -1.94 11.28 -33.67
N VAL A 71 -1.21 11.09 -32.57
CA VAL A 71 -1.68 10.23 -31.45
C VAL A 71 -2.90 10.84 -30.78
N ALA A 72 -2.90 12.14 -30.51
CA ALA A 72 -4.04 12.84 -29.92
C ALA A 72 -5.29 12.72 -30.80
N ALA A 73 -5.13 12.87 -32.13
CA ALA A 73 -6.25 12.70 -33.09
C ALA A 73 -6.83 11.27 -33.05
N GLY A 74 -5.97 10.24 -33.05
CA GLY A 74 -6.39 8.84 -32.94
C GLY A 74 -7.05 8.51 -31.59
N MET A 75 -6.50 9.02 -30.50
CA MET A 75 -7.12 8.88 -29.17
C MET A 75 -8.48 9.54 -29.09
N LYS A 76 -8.62 10.76 -29.61
CA LYS A 76 -9.89 11.48 -29.64
C LYS A 76 -10.92 10.73 -30.46
N GLN A 77 -10.55 10.25 -31.65
CA GLN A 77 -11.45 9.46 -32.48
C GLN A 77 -11.96 8.22 -31.72
N TRP A 78 -11.06 7.44 -31.12
CA TRP A 78 -11.43 6.29 -30.30
C TRP A 78 -12.32 6.68 -29.11
N ALA A 79 -11.98 7.76 -28.41
CA ALA A 79 -12.72 8.23 -27.26
C ALA A 79 -14.15 8.66 -27.62
N THR A 80 -14.31 9.45 -28.68
CA THR A 80 -15.64 9.90 -29.14
C THR A 80 -16.51 8.76 -29.67
N GLU A 81 -15.93 7.76 -30.33
CA GLU A 81 -16.63 6.52 -30.73
C GLU A 81 -17.14 5.72 -29.50
N ASN A 82 -16.55 5.93 -28.32
CA ASN A 82 -16.99 5.35 -27.04
C ASN A 82 -17.83 6.30 -26.18
N GLY A 83 -18.33 7.42 -26.74
CA GLY A 83 -19.21 8.38 -26.05
C GLY A 83 -18.51 9.32 -25.09
N VAL A 84 -17.20 9.44 -25.17
CA VAL A 84 -16.40 10.33 -24.33
C VAL A 84 -16.55 11.79 -24.80
N THR A 85 -16.72 12.71 -23.87
CA THR A 85 -16.91 14.15 -24.12
C THR A 85 -15.85 15.02 -23.41
N HIS A 86 -15.14 14.45 -22.46
CA HIS A 86 -14.15 15.14 -21.63
C HIS A 86 -12.81 14.38 -21.64
N TYR A 87 -11.75 15.06 -21.22
CA TYR A 87 -10.44 14.47 -20.96
C TYR A 87 -9.85 15.04 -19.68
N THR A 88 -8.94 14.31 -19.06
CA THR A 88 -8.21 14.76 -17.88
C THR A 88 -6.78 14.22 -17.89
N HIS A 89 -5.84 15.01 -17.39
CA HIS A 89 -4.58 14.49 -16.93
C HIS A 89 -4.79 13.87 -15.56
N TRP A 90 -4.57 12.56 -15.48
CA TRP A 90 -4.73 11.75 -14.28
C TRP A 90 -3.37 11.52 -13.62
N PHE A 91 -3.19 11.93 -12.37
CA PHE A 91 -1.91 11.87 -11.67
C PHE A 91 -2.06 11.50 -10.20
N GLN A 92 -0.93 11.21 -9.53
CA GLN A 92 -0.84 10.71 -8.16
C GLN A 92 -0.08 11.72 -7.29
N PRO A 93 -0.77 12.73 -6.70
CA PRO A 93 -0.13 13.77 -5.88
C PRO A 93 0.52 13.19 -4.61
N LEU A 94 1.27 14.02 -3.87
CA LEU A 94 1.91 13.61 -2.60
C LEU A 94 0.91 13.29 -1.47
N THR A 95 -0.36 13.61 -1.65
CA THR A 95 -1.47 13.09 -0.84
C THR A 95 -1.88 11.72 -1.36
N GLU A 96 -2.53 10.93 -0.50
CA GLU A 96 -3.08 9.64 -0.90
C GLU A 96 -4.22 9.83 -1.91
N GLY A 97 -4.27 8.95 -2.92
CA GLY A 97 -5.28 8.96 -3.96
C GLY A 97 -4.78 9.48 -5.31
N THR A 98 -5.72 9.83 -6.16
CA THR A 98 -5.50 10.33 -7.52
C THR A 98 -6.13 11.70 -7.69
N ALA A 99 -5.62 12.48 -8.63
CA ALA A 99 -6.13 13.80 -8.94
C ALA A 99 -6.44 13.93 -10.43
N GLU A 100 -7.50 14.67 -10.74
CA GLU A 100 -8.02 14.86 -12.08
C GLU A 100 -8.74 16.23 -12.19
N LYS A 101 -8.70 16.83 -13.39
CA LYS A 101 -9.44 18.02 -13.75
C LYS A 101 -10.03 17.82 -15.14
N HIS A 102 -11.35 17.68 -15.23
CA HIS A 102 -12.04 17.34 -16.46
C HIS A 102 -12.23 18.58 -17.33
N ASP A 103 -11.60 18.59 -18.50
CA ASP A 103 -11.80 19.59 -19.54
C ASP A 103 -12.60 18.94 -20.69
N SER A 104 -13.58 19.67 -21.26
CA SER A 104 -14.32 19.16 -22.41
C SER A 104 -13.50 19.29 -23.69
N PHE A 105 -13.85 18.48 -24.73
CA PHE A 105 -13.23 18.64 -26.05
C PHE A 105 -13.73 19.90 -26.81
N ILE A 106 -14.68 20.67 -26.24
CA ILE A 106 -15.28 21.81 -26.94
C ILE A 106 -14.32 22.99 -27.01
N GLU A 107 -14.09 23.48 -28.23
CA GLU A 107 -13.31 24.66 -28.55
C GLU A 107 -14.05 25.58 -29.53
N HIS A 108 -13.68 26.86 -29.57
CA HIS A 108 -14.22 27.80 -30.56
C HIS A 108 -13.65 27.56 -31.96
N ASP A 109 -14.51 27.49 -32.98
CA ASP A 109 -14.10 27.38 -34.39
C ASP A 109 -13.56 28.70 -35.00
N GLY A 110 -13.50 29.76 -34.22
CA GLY A 110 -13.08 31.09 -34.65
C GLY A 110 -14.08 31.81 -35.57
N LYS A 111 -15.24 31.19 -35.85
CA LYS A 111 -16.29 31.73 -36.76
C LYS A 111 -17.66 31.89 -36.06
N GLY A 112 -17.67 31.75 -34.73
CA GLY A 112 -18.87 31.86 -33.90
C GLY A 112 -19.59 30.55 -33.64
N GLY A 113 -18.99 29.41 -34.07
CA GLY A 113 -19.40 28.05 -33.75
C GLY A 113 -18.46 27.36 -32.77
N MET A 114 -18.75 26.12 -32.50
CA MET A 114 -17.96 25.23 -31.61
C MET A 114 -17.50 24.00 -32.40
N VAL A 115 -16.29 23.54 -32.09
CA VAL A 115 -15.72 22.30 -32.61
C VAL A 115 -15.24 21.44 -31.44
N GLU A 116 -15.08 20.18 -31.66
CA GLU A 116 -14.37 19.29 -30.73
C GLU A 116 -12.90 19.21 -31.14
N GLU A 117 -12.00 19.60 -30.26
CA GLU A 117 -10.56 19.58 -30.50
C GLU A 117 -9.81 18.90 -29.34
N PHE A 118 -8.80 18.11 -29.69
CA PHE A 118 -7.81 17.57 -28.75
C PHE A 118 -6.48 17.46 -29.47
N SER A 119 -5.58 18.39 -29.18
CA SER A 119 -4.28 18.49 -29.83
C SER A 119 -3.19 17.73 -29.07
N GLY A 120 -2.08 17.44 -29.76
CA GLY A 120 -0.89 16.87 -29.13
C GLY A 120 -0.35 17.73 -27.98
N LYS A 121 -0.54 19.06 -28.03
CA LYS A 121 -0.17 19.94 -26.92
C LYS A 121 -0.98 19.60 -25.66
N LEU A 122 -2.29 19.39 -25.78
CA LEU A 122 -3.19 19.07 -24.68
C LEU A 122 -2.95 17.64 -24.16
N LEU A 123 -2.53 16.71 -25.03
CA LEU A 123 -2.13 15.36 -24.65
C LEU A 123 -0.83 15.37 -23.84
N VAL A 124 0.21 16.08 -24.34
CA VAL A 124 1.56 15.96 -23.77
C VAL A 124 1.73 16.75 -22.48
N GLN A 125 1.10 17.94 -22.38
CA GLN A 125 1.33 18.84 -21.25
C GLN A 125 0.10 19.68 -20.95
N GLN A 126 -0.17 19.83 -19.65
CA GLN A 126 -1.11 20.82 -19.12
C GLN A 126 -0.48 21.63 -17.99
N GLU A 127 -1.10 22.76 -17.65
CA GLU A 127 -0.67 23.68 -16.59
C GLU A 127 -1.75 23.76 -15.50
N PRO A 128 -1.94 22.70 -14.68
CA PRO A 128 -2.94 22.74 -13.61
C PRO A 128 -2.53 23.69 -12.50
N ASP A 129 -3.55 24.23 -11.79
CA ASP A 129 -3.30 24.97 -10.56
C ASP A 129 -2.81 24.03 -9.47
N ALA A 130 -1.55 24.24 -9.05
CA ALA A 130 -0.90 23.44 -8.02
C ALA A 130 -1.08 24.02 -6.59
N SER A 131 -1.78 25.13 -6.42
CA SER A 131 -1.87 25.84 -5.12
C SER A 131 -2.54 25.02 -4.01
N SER A 132 -3.47 24.12 -4.37
CA SER A 132 -4.16 23.24 -3.43
C SER A 132 -3.40 21.97 -3.08
N PHE A 133 -2.33 21.62 -3.80
CA PHE A 133 -1.54 20.43 -3.54
C PHE A 133 -0.39 20.73 -2.57
N PRO A 134 -0.11 19.81 -1.61
CA PRO A 134 0.99 19.97 -0.70
C PRO A 134 2.32 19.95 -1.44
N SER A 135 3.22 20.86 -1.09
CA SER A 135 4.52 21.02 -1.75
C SER A 135 5.71 20.92 -0.80
N GLY A 136 5.47 20.82 0.51
CA GLY A 136 6.52 20.75 1.52
C GLY A 136 7.54 21.88 1.43
N GLY A 137 7.11 23.12 1.10
CA GLY A 137 8.00 24.25 0.97
C GLY A 137 8.74 24.38 -0.39
N ILE A 138 8.51 23.46 -1.34
CA ILE A 138 9.07 23.60 -2.71
C ILE A 138 8.65 24.91 -3.35
N ARG A 139 7.41 25.33 -3.11
CA ARG A 139 6.84 26.57 -3.62
C ARG A 139 6.10 27.34 -2.54
N SER A 140 5.94 28.64 -2.73
CA SER A 140 5.11 29.48 -1.88
C SER A 140 3.62 29.33 -2.25
N THR A 141 2.72 29.60 -1.31
CA THR A 141 1.27 29.43 -1.49
C THR A 141 0.67 30.33 -2.60
N PHE A 142 1.31 31.42 -2.96
CA PHE A 142 0.93 32.30 -4.06
C PHE A 142 1.43 31.85 -5.44
N GLU A 143 2.29 30.86 -5.50
CA GLU A 143 2.80 30.25 -6.75
C GLU A 143 1.86 29.10 -7.13
N ALA A 144 0.97 29.37 -8.09
CA ALA A 144 -0.10 28.43 -8.44
C ALA A 144 0.27 27.46 -9.57
N ARG A 145 1.27 27.81 -10.43
CA ARG A 145 1.55 27.04 -11.64
C ARG A 145 2.34 25.76 -11.33
N GLY A 146 1.82 24.63 -11.83
CA GLY A 146 2.54 23.36 -11.99
C GLY A 146 2.36 22.84 -13.40
N TYR A 147 3.01 21.73 -13.71
CA TYR A 147 2.90 21.06 -15.00
C TYR A 147 2.54 19.59 -14.80
N SER A 148 1.59 19.10 -15.58
CA SER A 148 1.39 17.67 -15.79
C SER A 148 1.95 17.29 -17.15
N ALA A 149 2.66 16.15 -17.23
CA ALA A 149 3.24 15.67 -18.49
C ALA A 149 2.86 14.20 -18.70
N TRP A 150 2.39 13.89 -19.90
CA TRP A 150 1.98 12.54 -20.28
C TRP A 150 3.09 11.51 -20.09
N ASP A 151 2.73 10.37 -19.49
CA ASP A 151 3.57 9.19 -19.46
C ASP A 151 3.09 8.20 -20.54
N PRO A 152 3.77 8.09 -21.69
CA PRO A 152 3.38 7.20 -22.75
C PRO A 152 3.56 5.70 -22.42
N THR A 153 4.27 5.36 -21.33
CA THR A 153 4.47 3.97 -20.89
C THR A 153 3.25 3.43 -20.14
N SER A 154 2.34 4.31 -19.70
CA SER A 154 1.04 3.93 -19.11
C SER A 154 -0.08 4.18 -20.11
N PRO A 155 -0.92 3.19 -20.40
CA PRO A 155 -1.99 3.33 -21.38
C PRO A 155 -3.09 4.29 -20.89
N VAL A 156 -3.60 5.09 -21.82
CA VAL A 156 -4.75 5.97 -21.61
C VAL A 156 -6.03 5.13 -21.51
N PHE A 157 -6.95 5.50 -20.64
CA PHE A 157 -8.17 4.74 -20.35
C PHE A 157 -9.41 5.63 -20.27
N ILE A 158 -10.60 5.03 -20.32
CA ILE A 158 -11.89 5.71 -20.23
C ILE A 158 -12.58 5.35 -18.93
N ILE A 159 -12.98 6.38 -18.16
CA ILE A 159 -13.92 6.26 -17.05
C ILE A 159 -15.15 7.12 -17.36
N ASP A 160 -16.32 6.49 -17.35
CA ASP A 160 -17.58 7.14 -17.72
C ASP A 160 -17.50 7.85 -19.08
N ASP A 161 -17.58 9.17 -19.12
CA ASP A 161 -17.51 10.03 -20.31
C ASP A 161 -16.17 10.76 -20.44
N THR A 162 -15.14 10.32 -19.73
CA THR A 162 -13.84 11.02 -19.63
C THR A 162 -12.68 10.14 -20.06
N LEU A 163 -11.82 10.69 -20.93
CA LEU A 163 -10.53 10.14 -21.32
C LEU A 163 -9.48 10.50 -20.27
N CYS A 164 -8.98 9.52 -19.55
CA CYS A 164 -7.98 9.68 -18.49
C CYS A 164 -6.57 9.40 -19.01
N ILE A 165 -5.70 10.38 -18.91
CA ILE A 165 -4.33 10.34 -19.44
C ILE A 165 -3.36 10.27 -18.25
N PRO A 166 -2.66 9.14 -18.02
CA PRO A 166 -1.67 9.04 -16.95
C PRO A 166 -0.52 10.01 -17.14
N THR A 167 -0.22 10.79 -16.09
CA THR A 167 0.78 11.86 -16.14
C THR A 167 1.65 11.90 -14.91
N VAL A 168 2.85 12.47 -15.05
CA VAL A 168 3.62 12.98 -13.91
C VAL A 168 3.18 14.40 -13.60
N PHE A 169 3.37 14.83 -12.34
CA PHE A 169 3.05 16.18 -11.88
C PHE A 169 4.27 16.82 -11.21
N ILE A 170 4.68 17.97 -11.75
CA ILE A 170 5.89 18.69 -11.34
C ILE A 170 5.59 20.15 -11.02
N SER A 171 6.43 20.76 -10.18
CA SER A 171 6.41 22.18 -9.90
C SER A 171 6.83 23.01 -11.14
N TYR A 172 6.63 24.32 -11.07
CA TYR A 172 7.12 25.26 -12.11
C TYR A 172 8.63 25.18 -12.31
N SER A 173 9.39 24.89 -11.26
CA SER A 173 10.86 24.74 -11.28
C SER A 173 11.35 23.31 -11.60
N GLY A 174 10.44 22.35 -11.76
CA GLY A 174 10.75 21.00 -12.25
C GLY A 174 10.85 19.92 -11.17
N GLU A 175 10.68 20.24 -9.88
CA GLU A 175 10.66 19.24 -8.82
C GLU A 175 9.38 18.40 -8.87
N ALA A 176 9.49 17.11 -8.60
CA ALA A 176 8.37 16.19 -8.58
C ALA A 176 7.43 16.48 -7.39
N LEU A 177 6.15 16.69 -7.68
CA LEU A 177 5.06 16.86 -6.70
C LEU A 177 4.13 15.64 -6.64
N ASP A 178 4.57 14.51 -7.21
CA ASP A 178 3.82 13.25 -7.29
C ASP A 178 4.68 12.05 -6.88
N TYR A 179 4.08 10.87 -6.90
CA TYR A 179 4.79 9.60 -6.69
C TYR A 179 5.36 9.01 -7.98
N LYS A 180 4.76 9.33 -9.14
CA LYS A 180 5.08 8.69 -10.41
C LYS A 180 6.45 9.11 -10.97
N ALA A 181 6.80 10.39 -10.92
CA ALA A 181 8.07 10.86 -11.45
C ALA A 181 9.29 10.22 -10.74
N PRO A 182 9.38 10.18 -9.39
CA PRO A 182 10.46 9.46 -8.72
C PRO A 182 10.42 7.95 -8.98
N LEU A 183 9.22 7.34 -9.11
CA LEU A 183 9.09 5.93 -9.43
C LEU A 183 9.74 5.61 -10.79
N LEU A 184 9.39 6.35 -11.82
CA LEU A 184 9.97 6.17 -13.17
C LEU A 184 11.49 6.33 -13.17
N ARG A 185 12.02 7.31 -12.42
CA ARG A 185 13.47 7.51 -12.25
C ARG A 185 14.13 6.32 -11.51
N ALA A 186 13.50 5.78 -10.45
CA ALA A 186 14.00 4.61 -9.73
C ALA A 186 13.98 3.33 -10.59
N LEU A 187 12.92 3.14 -11.38
CA LEU A 187 12.82 2.03 -12.33
C LEU A 187 13.88 2.13 -13.45
N HIS A 188 14.17 3.33 -13.92
CA HIS A 188 15.28 3.55 -14.86
C HIS A 188 16.63 3.22 -14.22
N ALA A 189 16.87 3.65 -13.00
CA ALA A 189 18.13 3.39 -12.28
C ALA A 189 18.37 1.89 -12.09
N VAL A 190 17.34 1.13 -11.62
CA VAL A 190 17.49 -0.31 -11.44
C VAL A 190 17.62 -1.05 -12.77
N ASN A 191 16.94 -0.61 -13.82
CA ASN A 191 17.10 -1.16 -15.17
C ASN A 191 18.56 -1.05 -15.63
N VAL A 192 19.15 0.14 -15.57
CA VAL A 192 20.54 0.38 -16.01
C VAL A 192 21.50 -0.48 -15.18
N ALA A 193 21.41 -0.41 -13.85
CA ALA A 193 22.31 -1.14 -12.95
C ALA A 193 22.20 -2.68 -13.11
N ALA A 194 20.99 -3.19 -13.23
CA ALA A 194 20.77 -4.63 -13.38
C ALA A 194 21.18 -5.13 -14.77
N THR A 195 20.95 -4.37 -15.83
CA THR A 195 21.40 -4.71 -17.19
C THR A 195 22.93 -4.80 -17.25
N ASP A 196 23.63 -3.84 -16.64
CA ASP A 196 25.08 -3.83 -16.57
C ASP A 196 25.65 -5.07 -15.84
N VAL A 197 25.00 -5.50 -14.78
CA VAL A 197 25.38 -6.75 -14.06
C VAL A 197 25.02 -8.00 -14.88
N CYS A 198 23.86 -7.99 -15.57
CA CYS A 198 23.49 -9.10 -16.45
C CYS A 198 24.51 -9.36 -17.55
N HIS A 199 25.21 -8.35 -18.04
CA HIS A 199 26.23 -8.47 -19.09
C HIS A 199 27.43 -9.35 -18.69
N TYR A 200 27.65 -9.64 -17.41
CA TYR A 200 28.62 -10.67 -17.00
C TYR A 200 28.17 -12.09 -17.39
N PHE A 201 26.89 -12.32 -17.56
CA PHE A 201 26.26 -13.61 -17.80
C PHE A 201 25.66 -13.72 -19.21
N ASP A 202 25.07 -12.65 -19.71
CA ASP A 202 24.43 -12.60 -21.04
C ASP A 202 24.53 -11.18 -21.63
N PRO A 203 25.48 -10.97 -22.55
CA PRO A 203 25.66 -9.66 -23.22
C PRO A 203 24.49 -9.27 -24.14
N ALA A 204 23.55 -10.18 -24.45
CA ALA A 204 22.41 -9.91 -25.30
C ALA A 204 21.26 -9.21 -24.56
N VAL A 205 21.28 -9.18 -23.24
CA VAL A 205 20.27 -8.48 -22.41
C VAL A 205 20.36 -6.99 -22.68
N LYS A 206 19.24 -6.37 -23.07
CA LYS A 206 19.13 -4.94 -23.36
C LYS A 206 18.38 -4.17 -22.29
N LYS A 207 17.50 -4.85 -21.54
CA LYS A 207 16.63 -4.24 -20.56
C LYS A 207 16.32 -5.21 -19.43
N VAL A 208 16.32 -4.69 -18.21
CA VAL A 208 15.77 -5.39 -17.04
C VAL A 208 14.54 -4.63 -16.55
N THR A 209 13.44 -5.34 -16.41
CA THR A 209 12.16 -4.81 -15.93
C THR A 209 11.94 -5.17 -14.48
N SER A 210 11.59 -4.17 -13.68
CA SER A 210 11.04 -4.37 -12.34
C SER A 210 9.56 -4.73 -12.45
N ASN A 211 9.16 -5.83 -11.84
CA ASN A 211 7.78 -6.33 -11.85
C ASN A 211 7.16 -6.22 -10.47
N LEU A 212 5.85 -5.96 -10.43
CA LEU A 212 5.06 -5.84 -9.22
C LEU A 212 3.72 -6.56 -9.36
N GLY A 213 3.42 -7.44 -8.40
CA GLY A 213 2.08 -7.97 -8.19
C GLY A 213 1.62 -7.57 -6.79
N TRP A 214 0.66 -6.69 -6.69
CA TRP A 214 0.10 -6.26 -5.41
C TRP A 214 -1.07 -7.15 -4.98
N GLU A 215 -1.26 -7.29 -3.67
CA GLU A 215 -2.40 -7.98 -3.06
C GLU A 215 -3.17 -6.96 -2.25
N GLN A 216 -4.34 -6.53 -2.72
CA GLN A 216 -5.14 -5.49 -2.08
C GLN A 216 -6.12 -6.11 -1.10
N GLU A 217 -5.81 -6.04 0.18
CA GLU A 217 -6.76 -6.33 1.24
C GLU A 217 -7.65 -5.10 1.54
N TYR A 218 -8.88 -5.35 1.99
CA TYR A 218 -9.85 -4.31 2.31
C TYR A 218 -10.99 -4.85 3.17
N PHE A 219 -11.67 -3.95 3.91
CA PHE A 219 -12.92 -4.26 4.59
C PHE A 219 -14.11 -3.69 3.82
N LEU A 220 -15.25 -4.36 3.94
CA LEU A 220 -16.55 -3.85 3.50
C LEU A 220 -17.44 -3.61 4.71
N VAL A 221 -18.15 -2.48 4.72
CA VAL A 221 -19.18 -2.16 5.72
C VAL A 221 -20.44 -1.74 4.98
N ASP A 222 -21.61 -2.14 5.48
CA ASP A 222 -22.88 -1.65 4.93
C ASP A 222 -22.93 -0.11 4.98
N GLU A 223 -23.37 0.53 3.90
CA GLU A 223 -23.34 1.99 3.77
C GLU A 223 -24.13 2.70 4.87
N GLY A 224 -25.27 2.14 5.31
CA GLY A 224 -26.07 2.71 6.38
C GLY A 224 -25.36 2.65 7.73
N LEU A 225 -24.73 1.50 8.03
CA LEU A 225 -23.94 1.33 9.26
C LEU A 225 -22.70 2.24 9.27
N TYR A 226 -22.02 2.37 8.13
CA TYR A 226 -20.90 3.30 7.96
C TYR A 226 -21.33 4.76 8.20
N ALA A 227 -22.43 5.19 7.61
CA ALA A 227 -22.94 6.56 7.76
C ALA A 227 -23.39 6.88 9.20
N ALA A 228 -23.82 5.87 9.96
CA ALA A 228 -24.17 5.99 11.37
C ALA A 228 -22.96 6.05 12.32
N ARG A 229 -21.71 5.94 11.82
CA ARG A 229 -20.48 5.99 12.59
C ARG A 229 -19.62 7.18 12.17
N PRO A 230 -19.66 8.32 12.91
CA PRO A 230 -18.86 9.51 12.58
C PRO A 230 -17.37 9.25 12.49
N ASP A 231 -16.82 8.34 13.30
CA ASP A 231 -15.41 7.95 13.26
C ASP A 231 -15.05 7.24 11.94
N LEU A 232 -15.82 6.25 11.50
CA LEU A 232 -15.60 5.60 10.21
C LEU A 232 -15.72 6.59 9.04
N LEU A 233 -16.72 7.49 9.11
CA LEU A 233 -16.95 8.48 8.07
C LEU A 233 -15.79 9.46 7.89
N LEU A 234 -15.19 9.91 9.00
CA LEU A 234 -14.23 11.02 9.01
C LEU A 234 -12.76 10.55 9.11
N THR A 235 -12.51 9.35 9.62
CA THR A 235 -11.14 8.83 9.84
C THR A 235 -10.86 7.51 9.12
N GLY A 236 -11.88 6.82 8.62
CA GLY A 236 -11.74 5.49 8.01
C GLY A 236 -11.57 4.35 9.03
N ARG A 237 -11.50 4.65 10.35
CA ARG A 237 -11.40 3.65 11.42
C ARG A 237 -12.36 3.95 12.57
N THR A 238 -12.62 2.92 13.38
CA THR A 238 -13.36 3.08 14.63
C THR A 238 -12.46 3.63 15.74
N LEU A 239 -12.84 4.74 16.36
CA LEU A 239 -12.15 5.34 17.50
C LEU A 239 -12.67 4.83 18.84
N MET A 240 -13.75 4.06 18.82
CA MET A 240 -14.33 3.38 19.97
C MET A 240 -15.07 2.13 19.50
N GLY A 241 -15.33 1.20 20.40
CA GLY A 241 -16.09 -0.03 20.17
C GLY A 241 -15.46 -1.22 20.89
N HIS A 242 -16.28 -1.89 21.71
CA HIS A 242 -15.90 -3.13 22.38
C HIS A 242 -15.90 -4.29 21.39
N ASP A 243 -14.97 -5.23 21.58
CA ASP A 243 -14.87 -6.45 20.76
C ASP A 243 -16.20 -7.21 20.72
N SER A 244 -16.52 -7.76 19.54
CA SER A 244 -17.66 -8.66 19.41
C SER A 244 -17.39 -9.99 20.10
N ALA A 245 -18.43 -10.60 20.69
CA ALA A 245 -18.33 -11.92 21.32
C ALA A 245 -17.90 -13.02 20.34
N LYS A 246 -18.34 -12.95 19.09
CA LYS A 246 -17.75 -13.65 17.94
C LYS A 246 -16.82 -12.66 17.23
N ASN A 247 -15.62 -13.10 16.90
CA ASN A 247 -14.61 -12.31 16.24
C ASN A 247 -14.01 -13.12 15.06
N GLN A 248 -12.71 -13.19 14.82
CA GLN A 248 -12.12 -14.00 13.74
C GLN A 248 -11.88 -15.46 14.19
N GLN A 249 -12.96 -16.18 14.41
CA GLN A 249 -12.99 -17.55 14.94
C GLN A 249 -13.88 -18.41 14.04
N MET A 250 -13.68 -19.71 14.08
CA MET A 250 -14.55 -20.70 13.43
C MET A 250 -14.66 -20.50 11.92
N ASP A 251 -15.75 -19.91 11.42
CA ASP A 251 -16.08 -19.81 10.01
C ASP A 251 -15.45 -18.60 9.30
N ASP A 252 -14.93 -17.63 10.07
CA ASP A 252 -14.34 -16.41 9.51
C ASP A 252 -12.86 -16.67 9.26
N HIS A 253 -12.53 -16.99 8.01
CA HIS A 253 -11.18 -17.30 7.54
C HIS A 253 -11.12 -17.32 6.01
N TYR A 254 -9.91 -17.43 5.43
CA TYR A 254 -9.61 -17.46 3.99
C TYR A 254 -10.51 -18.36 3.14
N PHE A 255 -10.86 -19.55 3.67
CA PHE A 255 -11.57 -20.60 2.94
C PHE A 255 -13.09 -20.58 3.17
N GLY A 256 -13.60 -19.59 3.90
CA GLY A 256 -15.03 -19.39 4.08
C GLY A 256 -15.72 -19.06 2.74
N ALA A 257 -17.00 -19.40 2.64
CA ALA A 257 -17.81 -19.01 1.48
C ALA A 257 -17.96 -17.48 1.42
N ILE A 258 -17.79 -16.90 0.24
CA ILE A 258 -17.98 -15.46 0.03
C ILE A 258 -19.50 -15.16 0.14
N PRO A 259 -19.91 -14.21 1.01
CA PRO A 259 -21.33 -13.84 1.14
C PRO A 259 -21.92 -13.34 -0.18
N GLU A 260 -23.19 -13.64 -0.45
CA GLU A 260 -23.82 -13.37 -1.76
C GLU A 260 -23.74 -11.90 -2.22
N ARG A 261 -24.01 -10.93 -1.32
CA ARG A 261 -23.89 -9.50 -1.65
C ARG A 261 -22.47 -9.12 -1.97
N VAL A 262 -21.51 -9.66 -1.23
CA VAL A 262 -20.07 -9.42 -1.47
C VAL A 262 -19.63 -10.05 -2.76
N ALA A 263 -20.07 -11.26 -3.08
CA ALA A 263 -19.79 -11.95 -4.35
C ALA A 263 -20.31 -11.16 -5.56
N ALA A 264 -21.49 -10.53 -5.46
CA ALA A 264 -22.03 -9.66 -6.48
C ALA A 264 -21.16 -8.39 -6.68
N PHE A 265 -20.74 -7.76 -5.56
CA PHE A 265 -19.80 -6.63 -5.59
C PHE A 265 -18.48 -7.02 -6.24
N MET A 266 -17.85 -8.11 -5.80
CA MET A 266 -16.58 -8.58 -6.34
C MET A 266 -16.67 -8.90 -7.83
N LYS A 267 -17.79 -9.48 -8.28
CA LYS A 267 -18.03 -9.78 -9.69
C LYS A 267 -18.08 -8.51 -10.53
N GLU A 268 -18.79 -7.47 -10.10
CA GLU A 268 -18.85 -6.20 -10.82
C GLU A 268 -17.51 -5.47 -10.81
N LEU A 269 -16.83 -5.46 -9.66
CA LEU A 269 -15.49 -4.88 -9.54
C LEU A 269 -14.50 -5.53 -10.52
N GLU A 270 -14.51 -6.86 -10.60
CA GLU A 270 -13.65 -7.61 -11.51
C GLU A 270 -13.96 -7.29 -12.99
N ILE A 271 -15.24 -7.18 -13.36
CA ILE A 271 -15.64 -6.78 -14.71
C ILE A 271 -15.09 -5.39 -15.06
N VAL A 272 -15.34 -4.40 -14.22
CA VAL A 272 -14.87 -3.03 -14.46
C VAL A 272 -13.35 -2.96 -14.50
N ALA A 273 -12.67 -3.66 -13.60
CA ALA A 273 -11.21 -3.73 -13.57
C ALA A 273 -10.64 -4.35 -14.86
N LEU A 274 -11.23 -5.47 -15.34
CA LEU A 274 -10.82 -6.10 -16.61
C LEU A 274 -11.06 -5.19 -17.82
N GLU A 275 -12.19 -4.47 -17.87
CA GLU A 275 -12.44 -3.47 -18.93
C GLU A 275 -11.37 -2.37 -18.94
N LEU A 276 -10.86 -1.98 -17.76
CA LEU A 276 -9.79 -1.00 -17.57
C LEU A 276 -8.37 -1.59 -17.71
N GLY A 277 -8.26 -2.85 -18.13
CA GLY A 277 -6.96 -3.50 -18.37
C GLY A 277 -6.25 -4.00 -17.11
N ILE A 278 -6.89 -3.95 -15.94
CA ILE A 278 -6.33 -4.48 -14.70
C ILE A 278 -6.52 -6.00 -14.68
N PRO A 279 -5.44 -6.80 -14.68
CA PRO A 279 -5.52 -8.25 -14.87
C PRO A 279 -5.89 -8.98 -13.57
N CYS A 280 -7.09 -8.72 -13.03
CA CYS A 280 -7.59 -9.37 -11.81
C CYS A 280 -7.52 -10.89 -11.93
N LYS A 281 -7.00 -11.56 -10.91
CA LYS A 281 -6.78 -13.01 -10.91
C LYS A 281 -7.45 -13.73 -9.77
N THR A 282 -7.33 -13.21 -8.56
CA THR A 282 -7.75 -13.88 -7.34
C THR A 282 -8.61 -12.95 -6.50
N ARG A 283 -9.68 -13.51 -5.93
CA ARG A 283 -10.52 -12.85 -4.92
C ARG A 283 -10.94 -13.88 -3.88
N HIS A 284 -10.91 -13.53 -2.61
CA HIS A 284 -11.32 -14.42 -1.51
C HIS A 284 -11.63 -13.62 -0.24
N ASN A 285 -12.17 -14.34 0.78
CA ASN A 285 -12.23 -13.81 2.13
C ASN A 285 -10.83 -13.72 2.74
N GLU A 286 -10.64 -12.71 3.59
CA GLU A 286 -9.53 -12.63 4.51
C GLU A 286 -9.88 -13.19 5.90
N VAL A 287 -8.90 -13.19 6.82
CA VAL A 287 -9.02 -13.80 8.14
C VAL A 287 -10.08 -13.13 9.02
N ALA A 288 -10.19 -11.79 8.97
CA ALA A 288 -11.16 -11.05 9.76
C ALA A 288 -12.56 -11.06 9.11
N PRO A 289 -13.63 -11.01 9.92
CA PRO A 289 -14.98 -10.83 9.40
C PRO A 289 -15.09 -9.54 8.56
N ASN A 290 -15.78 -9.63 7.42
CA ASN A 290 -15.93 -8.53 6.45
C ASN A 290 -14.60 -8.01 5.85
N GLN A 291 -13.53 -8.79 5.93
CA GLN A 291 -12.26 -8.55 5.28
C GLN A 291 -12.12 -9.44 4.05
N PHE A 292 -11.58 -8.87 2.96
CA PHE A 292 -11.47 -9.50 1.66
C PHE A 292 -10.18 -9.08 0.98
N GLU A 293 -9.77 -9.84 -0.04
CA GLU A 293 -8.61 -9.56 -0.87
C GLU A 293 -8.93 -9.67 -2.35
N LEU A 294 -8.23 -8.85 -3.15
CA LEU A 294 -8.14 -8.95 -4.59
C LEU A 294 -6.68 -8.82 -5.03
N ALA A 295 -6.22 -9.77 -5.84
CA ALA A 295 -4.87 -9.78 -6.39
C ALA A 295 -4.88 -9.93 -7.93
N PRO A 296 -4.06 -9.16 -8.68
CA PRO A 296 -3.89 -9.28 -10.11
C PRO A 296 -2.78 -10.27 -10.49
N ILE A 297 -2.64 -10.51 -11.79
CA ILE A 297 -1.38 -10.98 -12.35
C ILE A 297 -0.37 -9.82 -12.26
N PHE A 298 0.90 -10.13 -11.94
CA PHE A 298 1.95 -9.11 -11.85
C PHE A 298 2.21 -8.44 -13.22
N GLU A 299 2.62 -7.19 -13.17
CA GLU A 299 2.92 -6.37 -14.34
C GLU A 299 4.23 -5.60 -14.13
N GLU A 300 4.66 -4.84 -15.14
CA GLU A 300 5.71 -3.85 -14.97
C GLU A 300 5.32 -2.87 -13.83
N THR A 301 6.28 -2.48 -12.99
CA THR A 301 5.98 -1.82 -11.72
C THR A 301 5.24 -0.49 -11.88
N ASN A 302 5.56 0.35 -12.87
CA ASN A 302 4.86 1.62 -13.08
C ASN A 302 3.37 1.38 -13.44
N LEU A 303 3.11 0.45 -14.36
CA LEU A 303 1.75 0.08 -14.75
C LEU A 303 0.99 -0.56 -13.58
N ALA A 304 1.63 -1.45 -12.83
CA ALA A 304 1.02 -2.09 -11.66
C ALA A 304 0.62 -1.06 -10.59
N VAL A 305 1.42 -0.02 -10.37
CA VAL A 305 1.11 1.08 -9.44
C VAL A 305 -0.08 1.89 -9.94
N ASP A 306 -0.12 2.27 -11.21
CA ASP A 306 -1.26 2.96 -11.80
C ASP A 306 -2.55 2.14 -11.68
N HIS A 307 -2.48 0.85 -11.99
CA HIS A 307 -3.61 -0.06 -11.87
C HIS A 307 -4.11 -0.21 -10.43
N ASN A 308 -3.21 -0.25 -9.44
CA ASN A 308 -3.63 -0.28 -8.04
C ASN A 308 -4.35 1.00 -7.62
N MET A 309 -3.81 2.17 -7.95
CA MET A 309 -4.43 3.45 -7.62
C MET A 309 -5.79 3.61 -8.30
N LEU A 310 -5.89 3.19 -9.56
CA LEU A 310 -7.14 3.15 -10.31
C LEU A 310 -8.15 2.20 -9.66
N LEU A 311 -7.71 0.99 -9.30
CA LEU A 311 -8.57 0.02 -8.62
C LEU A 311 -9.12 0.56 -7.31
N MET A 312 -8.29 1.19 -6.47
CA MET A 312 -8.75 1.78 -5.19
C MET A 312 -9.87 2.81 -5.40
N SER A 313 -9.80 3.60 -6.47
CA SER A 313 -10.88 4.53 -6.84
C SER A 313 -12.14 3.79 -7.32
N VAL A 314 -11.99 2.82 -8.22
CA VAL A 314 -13.08 2.01 -8.78
C VAL A 314 -13.79 1.20 -7.68
N MET A 315 -13.04 0.60 -6.75
CA MET A 315 -13.60 -0.15 -5.61
C MET A 315 -14.59 0.69 -4.80
N LYS A 316 -14.23 1.95 -4.50
CA LYS A 316 -15.10 2.87 -3.74
C LYS A 316 -16.41 3.16 -4.49
N ARG A 317 -16.35 3.31 -5.81
CA ARG A 317 -17.52 3.57 -6.67
C ARG A 317 -18.42 2.35 -6.77
N VAL A 318 -17.86 1.20 -7.09
CA VAL A 318 -18.61 -0.06 -7.23
C VAL A 318 -19.22 -0.49 -5.90
N ALA A 319 -18.48 -0.40 -4.79
CA ALA A 319 -19.00 -0.73 -3.45
C ALA A 319 -20.24 0.10 -3.11
N ARG A 320 -20.20 1.41 -3.39
CA ARG A 320 -21.34 2.29 -3.15
C ARG A 320 -22.60 1.87 -3.93
N LYS A 321 -22.44 1.45 -5.18
CA LYS A 321 -23.54 0.92 -5.99
C LYS A 321 -24.20 -0.31 -5.35
N HIS A 322 -23.40 -1.16 -4.70
CA HIS A 322 -23.85 -2.35 -3.96
C HIS A 322 -24.30 -2.06 -2.53
N GLY A 323 -24.39 -0.79 -2.13
CA GLY A 323 -24.75 -0.38 -0.78
C GLY A 323 -23.71 -0.74 0.27
N PHE A 324 -22.43 -0.79 -0.12
CA PHE A 324 -21.26 -0.94 0.74
C PHE A 324 -20.35 0.28 0.72
N ARG A 325 -19.49 0.36 1.73
CA ARG A 325 -18.31 1.21 1.76
C ARG A 325 -17.06 0.35 1.93
N VAL A 326 -16.05 0.63 1.11
CA VAL A 326 -14.71 0.04 1.24
C VAL A 326 -13.92 0.83 2.27
N LEU A 327 -13.33 0.13 3.22
CA LEU A 327 -12.35 0.68 4.14
C LEU A 327 -10.97 0.21 3.71
N LEU A 328 -10.12 1.17 3.37
CA LEU A 328 -8.72 0.94 3.01
C LEU A 328 -7.76 1.30 4.14
N HIS A 329 -8.27 1.90 5.23
CA HIS A 329 -7.48 2.10 6.44
C HIS A 329 -6.94 0.76 6.93
N GLU A 330 -5.66 0.69 7.30
CA GLU A 330 -4.96 -0.55 7.64
C GLU A 330 -5.49 -1.24 8.91
N LYS A 331 -6.10 -0.48 9.82
CA LYS A 331 -6.65 -1.01 11.08
C LYS A 331 -8.01 -0.37 11.39
N PRO A 332 -9.07 -0.66 10.61
CA PRO A 332 -10.36 -0.02 10.83
C PRO A 332 -11.06 -0.49 12.10
N PHE A 333 -10.72 -1.68 12.60
CA PHE A 333 -11.27 -2.26 13.82
C PHE A 333 -10.15 -2.75 14.74
N ALA A 334 -10.23 -2.43 16.03
CA ALA A 334 -9.29 -2.94 17.02
C ALA A 334 -9.57 -4.42 17.32
N GLY A 335 -8.55 -5.16 17.78
CA GLY A 335 -8.67 -6.53 18.24
C GLY A 335 -8.72 -7.61 17.16
N ILE A 336 -8.82 -7.26 15.87
CA ILE A 336 -8.83 -8.19 14.74
C ILE A 336 -7.74 -7.85 13.74
N ASN A 337 -7.56 -8.66 12.69
CA ASN A 337 -6.58 -8.40 11.62
C ASN A 337 -6.75 -7.00 11.02
N GLY A 338 -5.65 -6.41 10.62
CA GLY A 338 -5.60 -5.24 9.76
C GLY A 338 -5.42 -5.65 8.29
N SER A 339 -5.52 -4.67 7.40
CA SER A 339 -5.37 -4.86 5.96
C SER A 339 -4.02 -4.36 5.45
N GLY A 340 -3.34 -5.20 4.68
CA GLY A 340 -2.10 -4.89 3.99
C GLY A 340 -2.30 -4.71 2.47
N LYS A 341 -1.19 -4.43 1.84
CA LYS A 341 -1.03 -4.44 0.39
C LYS A 341 0.32 -5.07 0.09
N HIS A 342 0.36 -6.41 0.10
CA HIS A 342 1.62 -7.11 -0.11
C HIS A 342 2.14 -6.83 -1.52
N ASN A 343 3.39 -6.43 -1.63
CA ASN A 343 4.02 -6.13 -2.90
C ASN A 343 4.96 -7.28 -3.28
N ASN A 344 4.52 -8.12 -4.21
CA ASN A 344 5.34 -9.17 -4.81
C ASN A 344 6.24 -8.55 -5.88
N TRP A 345 7.53 -8.39 -5.58
CA TRP A 345 8.49 -7.71 -6.41
C TRP A 345 9.54 -8.66 -6.99
N SER A 346 9.89 -8.49 -8.26
CA SER A 346 10.95 -9.24 -8.93
C SER A 346 11.57 -8.46 -10.08
N LEU A 347 12.73 -8.95 -10.58
CA LEU A 347 13.40 -8.43 -11.78
C LEU A 347 13.39 -9.50 -12.87
N SER A 348 13.15 -9.09 -14.12
CA SER A 348 13.22 -9.95 -15.28
C SER A 348 13.89 -9.27 -16.48
N THR A 349 14.59 -10.03 -17.29
CA THR A 349 15.24 -9.54 -18.51
C THR A 349 14.26 -9.51 -19.68
N ASP A 350 14.57 -8.71 -20.71
CA ASP A 350 13.80 -8.63 -21.96
C ASP A 350 13.77 -9.95 -22.76
N ASN A 351 14.71 -10.87 -22.54
CA ASN A 351 14.69 -12.22 -23.10
C ASN A 351 14.01 -13.27 -22.20
N GLY A 352 13.25 -12.82 -21.18
CA GLY A 352 12.35 -13.66 -20.37
C GLY A 352 13.00 -14.41 -19.21
N VAL A 353 14.20 -14.03 -18.79
CA VAL A 353 14.87 -14.65 -17.63
C VAL A 353 14.43 -13.95 -16.34
N LEU A 354 13.95 -14.74 -15.36
CA LEU A 354 13.67 -14.27 -14.01
C LEU A 354 14.95 -14.23 -13.19
N LEU A 355 15.36 -13.05 -12.71
CA LEU A 355 16.65 -12.87 -12.03
C LEU A 355 16.63 -13.41 -10.60
N HIS A 356 15.47 -13.48 -9.97
CA HIS A 356 15.27 -14.07 -8.65
C HIS A 356 14.84 -15.55 -8.70
N ALA A 357 14.98 -16.21 -9.85
CA ALA A 357 14.74 -17.65 -9.97
C ALA A 357 16.05 -18.41 -10.22
N PRO A 358 16.23 -19.60 -9.60
CA PRO A 358 17.38 -20.45 -9.86
C PRO A 358 17.56 -20.75 -11.34
N GLY A 359 18.80 -20.74 -11.80
CA GLY A 359 19.16 -21.09 -13.17
C GLY A 359 19.13 -22.60 -13.41
N LYS A 360 19.24 -22.98 -14.69
CA LYS A 360 19.33 -24.39 -15.10
C LYS A 360 20.78 -24.92 -15.13
N ASN A 361 21.75 -24.05 -15.01
CA ASN A 361 23.19 -24.33 -15.06
C ASN A 361 23.94 -23.51 -14.00
N ALA A 362 25.23 -23.75 -13.85
CA ALA A 362 26.09 -23.09 -12.87
C ALA A 362 26.10 -21.56 -13.01
N GLU A 363 26.19 -21.05 -14.24
CA GLU A 363 26.19 -19.62 -14.53
C GLU A 363 24.88 -18.96 -14.16
N GLY A 364 23.75 -19.60 -14.50
CA GLY A 364 22.42 -19.14 -14.11
C GLY A 364 22.19 -19.16 -12.60
N ASN A 365 22.79 -20.14 -11.89
CA ASN A 365 22.74 -20.20 -10.43
C ASN A 365 23.60 -19.11 -9.78
N LEU A 366 24.78 -18.82 -10.34
CA LEU A 366 25.61 -17.72 -9.87
C LEU A 366 24.93 -16.36 -10.09
N ARG A 367 24.32 -16.14 -11.25
CA ARG A 367 23.49 -14.96 -11.51
C ARG A 367 22.36 -14.84 -10.47
N PHE A 368 21.61 -15.90 -10.22
CA PHE A 368 20.58 -15.92 -9.19
C PHE A 368 21.12 -15.51 -7.83
N ALA A 369 22.27 -16.12 -7.40
CA ALA A 369 22.89 -15.77 -6.12
C ALA A 369 23.29 -14.28 -6.05
N VAL A 370 23.85 -13.72 -7.13
CA VAL A 370 24.20 -12.28 -7.20
C VAL A 370 22.97 -11.42 -6.99
N PHE A 371 21.86 -11.64 -7.73
CA PHE A 371 20.67 -10.81 -7.61
C PHE A 371 19.97 -10.96 -6.25
N ILE A 372 19.99 -12.14 -5.64
CA ILE A 372 19.51 -12.34 -4.27
C ILE A 372 20.36 -11.53 -3.28
N VAL A 373 21.69 -11.69 -3.32
CA VAL A 373 22.58 -11.05 -2.34
C VAL A 373 22.59 -9.53 -2.50
N GLU A 374 22.60 -9.01 -3.74
CA GLU A 374 22.54 -7.56 -3.96
C GLU A 374 21.19 -6.96 -3.56
N THR A 375 20.10 -7.72 -3.69
CA THR A 375 18.81 -7.32 -3.10
C THR A 375 18.91 -7.21 -1.58
N LEU A 376 19.51 -8.22 -0.91
CA LEU A 376 19.72 -8.19 0.53
C LEU A 376 20.67 -7.07 0.97
N MET A 377 21.70 -6.78 0.19
CA MET A 377 22.64 -5.67 0.43
C MET A 377 21.92 -4.32 0.41
N GLY A 378 21.08 -4.09 -0.62
CA GLY A 378 20.25 -2.88 -0.70
C GLY A 378 19.31 -2.75 0.49
N VAL A 379 18.60 -3.83 0.84
CA VAL A 379 17.67 -3.86 1.99
C VAL A 379 18.41 -3.66 3.31
N TYR A 380 19.61 -4.21 3.48
CA TYR A 380 20.41 -4.06 4.69
C TYR A 380 20.93 -2.64 4.86
N ARG A 381 21.54 -2.07 3.83
CA ARG A 381 22.11 -0.71 3.87
C ARG A 381 21.04 0.35 4.10
N HIS A 382 19.90 0.22 3.42
CA HIS A 382 18.81 1.18 3.48
C HIS A 382 17.63 0.68 4.31
N ASN A 383 17.89 -0.11 5.34
CA ASN A 383 16.88 -0.71 6.23
C ASN A 383 15.92 0.34 6.82
N GLY A 384 16.46 1.43 7.37
CA GLY A 384 15.68 2.51 7.93
C GLY A 384 14.83 3.24 6.87
N LEU A 385 15.36 3.47 5.67
CA LEU A 385 14.64 4.09 4.56
C LEU A 385 13.48 3.21 4.09
N LEU A 386 13.69 1.90 3.94
CA LEU A 386 12.62 0.96 3.58
C LEU A 386 11.52 0.96 4.63
N LYS A 387 11.88 0.99 5.92
CA LYS A 387 10.92 1.17 7.01
C LYS A 387 10.15 2.48 6.88
N ALA A 388 10.82 3.60 6.61
CA ALA A 388 10.17 4.89 6.41
C ALA A 388 9.21 4.90 5.20
N SER A 389 9.51 4.10 4.17
CA SER A 389 8.70 4.02 2.94
C SER A 389 7.36 3.33 3.15
N ILE A 390 7.24 2.46 4.16
CA ILE A 390 6.00 1.72 4.48
C ILE A 390 5.25 2.31 5.68
N MET A 391 5.83 3.28 6.38
CA MET A 391 5.21 3.87 7.57
C MET A 391 4.23 4.99 7.20
N SER A 392 3.12 5.00 7.92
CA SER A 392 2.13 6.07 7.94
C SER A 392 1.40 6.07 9.29
N ALA A 393 0.65 7.14 9.59
CA ALA A 393 -0.18 7.21 10.79
C ALA A 393 -1.17 6.04 10.88
N THR A 394 -1.67 5.56 9.74
CA THR A 394 -2.67 4.49 9.63
C THR A 394 -2.04 3.10 9.69
N ASN A 395 -0.92 2.88 8.98
CA ASN A 395 -0.23 1.59 8.98
C ASN A 395 0.49 1.27 10.29
N ALA A 396 0.88 2.29 11.07
CA ALA A 396 1.46 2.10 12.40
C ALA A 396 0.55 1.30 13.35
N HIS A 397 -0.77 1.43 13.23
CA HIS A 397 -1.75 0.67 14.01
C HIS A 397 -1.85 -0.81 13.61
N ARG A 398 -1.44 -1.17 12.39
CA ARG A 398 -1.49 -2.54 11.86
C ARG A 398 -0.24 -3.33 12.21
N LEU A 399 0.94 -2.73 12.09
CA LEU A 399 2.22 -3.44 12.14
C LEU A 399 2.51 -4.04 13.52
N GLY A 400 3.04 -5.28 13.53
CA GLY A 400 3.49 -5.97 14.73
C GLY A 400 2.47 -6.86 15.44
N ALA A 401 1.27 -7.06 14.87
CA ALA A 401 0.25 -7.94 15.43
C ALA A 401 -0.68 -8.52 14.35
N ASN A 402 -1.36 -9.64 14.67
CA ASN A 402 -2.43 -10.21 13.85
C ASN A 402 -2.04 -10.38 12.37
N GLU A 403 -1.03 -11.20 12.10
CA GLU A 403 -0.48 -11.49 10.76
C GLU A 403 0.28 -10.35 10.06
N ALA A 404 0.23 -9.12 10.56
CA ALA A 404 1.04 -8.03 10.05
C ALA A 404 2.48 -8.11 10.59
N PRO A 405 3.52 -8.00 9.72
CA PRO A 405 4.90 -8.04 10.18
C PRO A 405 5.23 -6.87 11.10
N PRO A 406 6.25 -7.01 11.97
CA PRO A 406 6.76 -5.88 12.74
C PRO A 406 7.41 -4.84 11.82
N ALA A 407 7.51 -3.60 12.29
CA ALA A 407 8.16 -2.51 11.57
C ALA A 407 9.71 -2.62 11.56
N ILE A 408 10.28 -3.77 11.90
CA ILE A 408 11.72 -4.06 11.80
C ILE A 408 11.95 -4.79 10.48
N ILE A 409 12.55 -4.11 9.51
CA ILE A 409 12.79 -4.70 8.19
C ILE A 409 13.88 -5.77 8.32
N SER A 410 13.48 -7.02 8.15
CA SER A 410 14.34 -8.20 8.08
C SER A 410 13.90 -9.07 6.90
N SER A 411 14.75 -9.95 6.43
CA SER A 411 14.47 -10.81 5.28
C SER A 411 14.41 -12.29 5.68
N PHE A 412 13.30 -12.94 5.31
CA PHE A 412 13.12 -14.37 5.37
C PHE A 412 13.53 -14.99 4.02
N LEU A 413 14.41 -15.99 4.04
CA LEU A 413 14.90 -16.68 2.84
C LEU A 413 14.46 -18.15 2.78
N GLY A 414 14.07 -18.70 3.91
CA GLY A 414 13.88 -20.13 4.08
C GLY A 414 15.19 -20.89 4.23
N LYS A 415 15.09 -22.11 4.75
CA LYS A 415 16.24 -22.93 5.14
C LYS A 415 17.22 -23.20 3.99
N GLN A 416 16.71 -23.60 2.83
CA GLN A 416 17.56 -24.04 1.71
C GLN A 416 18.39 -22.88 1.15
N LEU A 417 17.80 -21.68 0.96
CA LEU A 417 18.54 -20.53 0.44
C LEU A 417 19.51 -19.98 1.50
N SER A 418 19.13 -19.99 2.77
CA SER A 418 20.01 -19.60 3.87
C SER A 418 21.25 -20.52 3.95
N GLU A 419 21.07 -21.85 3.84
CA GLU A 419 22.17 -22.83 3.81
C GLU A 419 23.04 -22.67 2.56
N LEU A 420 22.43 -22.38 1.39
CA LEU A 420 23.18 -22.11 0.16
C LEU A 420 24.09 -20.89 0.32
N LEU A 421 23.59 -19.76 0.86
CA LEU A 421 24.40 -18.57 1.08
C LEU A 421 25.52 -18.81 2.11
N ASP A 422 25.24 -19.57 3.18
CA ASP A 422 26.27 -19.94 4.17
C ASP A 422 27.31 -20.88 3.58
N HIS A 423 26.95 -21.71 2.59
CA HIS A 423 27.91 -22.56 1.86
C HIS A 423 28.76 -21.68 0.92
N ILE A 424 28.17 -20.78 0.14
CA ILE A 424 28.90 -19.84 -0.73
C ILE A 424 29.90 -19.00 0.10
N GLU A 425 29.53 -18.60 1.30
CA GLU A 425 30.43 -17.86 2.21
C GLU A 425 31.71 -18.65 2.55
N LYS A 426 31.63 -19.98 2.63
CA LYS A 426 32.70 -20.86 3.17
C LYS A 426 33.41 -21.74 2.15
N ALA A 427 32.75 -22.11 1.05
CA ALA A 427 33.22 -23.10 0.09
C ALA A 427 34.29 -22.55 -0.87
N ASP A 428 35.10 -23.47 -1.45
CA ASP A 428 35.96 -23.12 -2.58
C ASP A 428 35.16 -22.97 -3.87
N VAL A 429 35.71 -22.26 -4.85
CA VAL A 429 35.04 -21.89 -6.10
C VAL A 429 34.53 -23.08 -6.90
N GLU A 430 35.27 -24.21 -6.83
CA GLU A 430 34.97 -25.42 -7.59
C GLU A 430 33.77 -26.21 -7.06
N ASP A 431 33.48 -26.14 -5.74
CA ASP A 431 32.35 -26.84 -5.12
C ASP A 431 31.01 -26.16 -5.37
N MET A 432 31.02 -24.85 -5.64
CA MET A 432 29.78 -24.06 -5.85
C MET A 432 29.03 -24.43 -7.13
N LEU A 433 29.71 -25.00 -8.10
CA LEU A 433 29.14 -25.27 -9.43
C LEU A 433 28.29 -26.56 -9.48
N ALA A 434 28.30 -27.39 -8.41
CA ALA A 434 27.70 -28.72 -8.41
C ALA A 434 26.28 -28.83 -7.81
N MET A 435 25.72 -27.79 -7.18
CA MET A 435 24.47 -27.92 -6.43
C MET A 435 23.24 -27.44 -7.19
N ALA A 436 22.48 -28.34 -7.81
CA ALA A 436 21.10 -28.12 -8.24
C ALA A 436 20.27 -29.41 -8.23
N GLY A 437 19.20 -29.48 -7.47
CA GLY A 437 18.22 -30.57 -7.52
C GLY A 437 16.92 -30.21 -6.77
N LYS A 438 15.75 -30.47 -7.37
CA LYS A 438 14.43 -30.32 -6.74
C LYS A 438 14.10 -31.57 -5.91
N GLN A 439 13.60 -31.37 -4.68
CA GLN A 439 13.05 -32.45 -3.86
C GLN A 439 11.51 -32.48 -4.00
N GLY A 440 10.95 -33.67 -4.23
CA GLY A 440 9.49 -33.91 -4.23
C GLY A 440 9.00 -34.41 -2.88
N LEU A 441 7.78 -34.02 -2.49
CA LEU A 441 7.08 -34.58 -1.33
C LEU A 441 6.24 -35.77 -1.80
N LYS A 442 6.53 -36.97 -1.25
CA LYS A 442 5.68 -38.13 -1.45
C LYS A 442 4.56 -38.13 -0.41
N MET A 443 3.34 -37.98 -0.88
CA MET A 443 2.16 -38.29 -0.10
C MET A 443 1.70 -39.71 -0.51
N ASP A 444 1.73 -40.66 0.39
CA ASP A 444 1.34 -42.05 0.12
C ASP A 444 -0.21 -42.20 -0.05
N ILE A 445 -0.78 -41.38 -0.94
CA ILE A 445 -2.18 -41.39 -1.35
C ILE A 445 -2.24 -41.70 -2.86
N PRO A 446 -2.69 -42.91 -3.28
CA PRO A 446 -2.56 -43.39 -4.66
C PRO A 446 -3.22 -42.50 -5.73
N GLU A 447 -4.29 -41.75 -5.39
CA GLU A 447 -5.06 -40.91 -6.34
C GLU A 447 -4.53 -39.48 -6.43
N ILE A 448 -3.56 -39.07 -5.59
CA ILE A 448 -3.01 -37.72 -5.58
C ILE A 448 -1.66 -37.73 -6.24
N PRO A 449 -1.43 -36.89 -7.29
CA PRO A 449 -0.12 -36.79 -7.93
C PRO A 449 0.95 -36.31 -6.95
N GLU A 450 2.21 -36.67 -7.20
CA GLU A 450 3.36 -36.19 -6.41
C GLU A 450 3.39 -34.66 -6.41
N LEU A 451 3.50 -34.06 -5.22
CA LEU A 451 3.63 -32.63 -5.04
C LEU A 451 5.10 -32.21 -5.11
N PHE A 452 5.37 -31.20 -5.90
CA PHE A 452 6.68 -30.54 -5.85
C PHE A 452 6.66 -29.52 -4.70
N ILE A 453 7.55 -29.68 -3.74
CA ILE A 453 7.71 -28.70 -2.66
C ILE A 453 8.41 -27.49 -3.26
N ASP A 454 7.83 -26.32 -3.08
CA ASP A 454 8.53 -25.06 -3.30
C ASP A 454 9.64 -24.92 -2.25
N ASN A 455 10.79 -24.40 -2.65
CA ASN A 455 12.00 -24.36 -1.82
C ASN A 455 11.89 -23.43 -0.59
N THR A 456 10.76 -22.78 -0.40
CA THR A 456 10.52 -21.84 0.69
C THR A 456 9.14 -22.04 1.32
N ASP A 457 9.11 -22.05 2.65
CA ASP A 457 7.87 -21.90 3.42
C ASP A 457 7.59 -20.41 3.63
N ARG A 458 6.33 -20.05 3.98
CA ARG A 458 5.95 -18.68 4.29
C ARG A 458 6.19 -18.38 5.77
N ASN A 459 6.91 -17.28 6.05
CA ASN A 459 6.97 -16.70 7.39
C ASN A 459 6.13 -15.42 7.42
N ARG A 460 4.92 -15.51 7.97
CA ARG A 460 3.97 -14.39 8.05
C ARG A 460 4.45 -13.22 8.91
N THR A 461 5.45 -13.46 9.76
CA THR A 461 6.06 -12.40 10.60
C THR A 461 7.19 -11.67 9.91
N SER A 462 7.61 -12.09 8.71
CA SER A 462 8.68 -11.43 7.96
C SER A 462 8.14 -10.25 7.13
N PRO A 463 8.71 -9.05 7.25
CA PRO A 463 8.30 -7.90 6.44
C PRO A 463 8.81 -7.95 5.00
N PHE A 464 9.87 -8.74 4.72
CA PHE A 464 10.47 -8.90 3.41
C PHE A 464 10.86 -10.38 3.21
N ALA A 465 9.99 -11.14 2.55
CA ALA A 465 10.12 -12.59 2.43
C ALA A 465 10.44 -13.03 0.99
N PHE A 466 11.44 -13.88 0.81
CA PHE A 466 11.67 -14.57 -0.46
C PHE A 466 10.67 -15.72 -0.62
N THR A 467 9.96 -15.77 -1.75
CA THR A 467 8.89 -16.75 -2.03
C THR A 467 9.18 -17.61 -3.27
N GLY A 468 10.45 -17.99 -3.47
CA GLY A 468 10.88 -18.94 -4.50
C GLY A 468 11.39 -18.30 -5.80
N ASN A 469 10.81 -17.22 -6.25
CA ASN A 469 11.23 -16.48 -7.46
C ASN A 469 11.01 -14.96 -7.39
N ARG A 470 10.63 -14.45 -6.23
CA ARG A 470 10.34 -13.04 -5.96
C ARG A 470 10.47 -12.75 -4.47
N PHE A 471 10.52 -11.47 -4.14
CA PHE A 471 10.39 -10.99 -2.76
C PHE A 471 9.00 -10.40 -2.53
N GLU A 472 8.42 -10.71 -1.41
CA GLU A 472 7.14 -10.17 -0.94
C GLU A 472 7.40 -9.11 0.14
N VAL A 473 7.08 -7.84 -0.16
CA VAL A 473 7.12 -6.74 0.81
C VAL A 473 5.78 -6.69 1.52
N ARG A 474 5.69 -7.33 2.69
CA ARG A 474 4.44 -7.54 3.44
C ARG A 474 4.01 -6.35 4.30
N ALA A 475 4.93 -5.44 4.56
CA ALA A 475 4.71 -4.32 5.47
C ALA A 475 3.98 -3.12 4.84
N VAL A 476 3.72 -3.12 3.53
CA VAL A 476 2.98 -2.05 2.85
C VAL A 476 1.51 -2.06 3.30
N GLY A 477 0.97 -0.90 3.64
CA GLY A 477 -0.41 -0.75 4.10
C GLY A 477 -1.44 -0.72 2.96
N SER A 478 -2.68 -1.11 3.26
CA SER A 478 -3.76 -1.19 2.27
C SER A 478 -4.17 0.17 1.68
N GLU A 479 -4.02 1.26 2.42
CA GLU A 479 -4.30 2.62 1.93
C GLU A 479 -3.13 3.21 1.13
N ALA A 480 -1.90 2.71 1.34
CA ALA A 480 -0.69 3.28 0.77
C ALA A 480 -0.63 3.17 -0.76
N ASN A 481 0.07 4.14 -1.40
CA ASN A 481 0.53 4.01 -2.77
C ASN A 481 1.76 3.08 -2.80
N CYS A 482 1.73 2.02 -3.61
CA CYS A 482 2.84 1.09 -3.78
C CYS A 482 4.15 1.78 -4.21
N ALA A 483 4.05 2.92 -4.91
CA ALA A 483 5.22 3.65 -5.38
C ALA A 483 6.20 4.02 -4.26
N SER A 484 5.72 4.33 -3.06
CA SER A 484 6.59 4.71 -1.94
C SER A 484 7.61 3.61 -1.60
N ALA A 485 7.13 2.37 -1.43
CA ALA A 485 7.99 1.22 -1.17
C ALA A 485 8.84 0.85 -2.40
N MET A 486 8.26 0.95 -3.61
CA MET A 486 8.97 0.58 -4.84
C MET A 486 10.06 1.58 -5.22
N ILE A 487 9.91 2.87 -4.94
CA ILE A 487 10.96 3.88 -5.11
C ILE A 487 12.15 3.53 -4.21
N ALA A 488 11.91 3.28 -2.92
CA ALA A 488 12.96 2.94 -1.96
C ALA A 488 13.65 1.62 -2.32
N LEU A 489 12.90 0.56 -2.60
CA LEU A 489 13.46 -0.76 -2.90
C LEU A 489 14.26 -0.78 -4.20
N ASN A 490 13.69 -0.26 -5.31
CA ASN A 490 14.39 -0.24 -6.59
C ASN A 490 15.66 0.63 -6.55
N SER A 491 15.63 1.76 -5.82
CA SER A 491 16.82 2.60 -5.65
C SER A 491 17.90 1.92 -4.81
N ALA A 492 17.51 1.28 -3.69
CA ALA A 492 18.45 0.55 -2.85
C ALA A 492 19.13 -0.62 -3.57
N VAL A 493 18.36 -1.36 -4.37
CA VAL A 493 18.90 -2.46 -5.20
C VAL A 493 19.77 -1.93 -6.34
N ALA A 494 19.38 -0.81 -6.97
CA ALA A 494 20.19 -0.17 -8.01
C ALA A 494 21.57 0.26 -7.46
N GLU A 495 21.61 0.89 -6.29
CA GLU A 495 22.88 1.29 -5.65
C GLU A 495 23.76 0.08 -5.32
N ALA A 496 23.16 -0.98 -4.76
CA ALA A 496 23.88 -2.23 -4.47
C ALA A 496 24.51 -2.82 -5.74
N LEU A 497 23.72 -2.93 -6.82
CA LEU A 497 24.21 -3.46 -8.11
C LEU A 497 25.31 -2.59 -8.73
N VAL A 498 25.19 -1.25 -8.67
CA VAL A 498 26.25 -0.33 -9.13
C VAL A 498 27.54 -0.52 -8.32
N SER A 499 27.41 -0.63 -7.00
CA SER A 499 28.55 -0.89 -6.10
C SER A 499 29.19 -2.24 -6.37
N PHE A 500 28.38 -3.28 -6.53
CA PHE A 500 28.80 -4.63 -6.87
C PHE A 500 29.62 -4.63 -8.17
N LYS A 501 29.06 -4.09 -9.25
CA LYS A 501 29.73 -4.01 -10.55
C LYS A 501 31.08 -3.30 -10.46
N LYS A 502 31.12 -2.15 -9.81
CA LYS A 502 32.36 -1.38 -9.63
C LYS A 502 33.45 -2.17 -8.93
N ARG A 503 33.10 -2.94 -7.89
CA ARG A 503 34.05 -3.77 -7.14
C ARG A 503 34.52 -4.98 -7.94
N VAL A 504 33.63 -5.64 -8.68
CA VAL A 504 33.96 -6.75 -9.57
C VAL A 504 34.91 -6.29 -10.66
N ASP A 505 34.58 -5.21 -11.40
CA ASP A 505 35.44 -4.65 -12.45
C ASP A 505 36.82 -4.24 -11.92
N GLY A 506 36.88 -3.72 -10.69
CA GLY A 506 38.14 -3.36 -10.02
C GLY A 506 39.06 -4.54 -9.72
N LYS A 507 38.48 -5.77 -9.49
CA LYS A 507 39.26 -6.99 -9.19
C LYS A 507 39.73 -7.76 -10.44
N ILE A 508 39.04 -7.63 -11.57
CA ILE A 508 39.32 -8.37 -12.82
C ILE A 508 40.76 -8.23 -13.26
N PRO A 509 41.40 -7.04 -13.38
CA PRO A 509 42.74 -6.87 -13.91
C PRO A 509 43.86 -7.61 -13.10
N GLU A 510 43.68 -7.69 -11.79
CA GLU A 510 44.61 -8.44 -10.91
C GLU A 510 44.44 -9.96 -11.08
N LEU A 511 43.18 -10.41 -11.13
CA LEU A 511 42.82 -11.80 -11.29
C LEU A 511 43.20 -12.36 -12.67
N GLU A 512 43.11 -11.55 -13.74
CA GLU A 512 43.61 -11.94 -15.07
C GLU A 512 45.10 -12.29 -15.05
N LYS A 513 45.91 -11.50 -14.34
CA LYS A 513 47.35 -11.77 -14.19
C LYS A 513 47.60 -12.99 -13.35
N LYS A 514 46.83 -13.20 -12.27
CA LYS A 514 47.00 -14.31 -11.32
C LYS A 514 46.53 -15.66 -11.89
N LEU A 515 45.49 -15.66 -12.70
CA LEU A 515 44.85 -16.85 -13.27
C LEU A 515 45.33 -17.16 -14.71
N ALA A 516 46.30 -16.43 -15.24
CA ALA A 516 46.86 -16.68 -16.57
C ALA A 516 47.32 -18.13 -16.73
N GLY A 517 46.69 -18.87 -17.67
CA GLY A 517 47.02 -20.28 -17.96
C GLY A 517 46.27 -21.33 -17.13
N THR A 518 45.36 -20.95 -16.22
CA THR A 518 44.60 -21.91 -15.39
C THR A 518 43.28 -22.37 -16.04
N GLY A 519 42.84 -21.75 -17.13
CA GLY A 519 41.52 -22.03 -17.77
C GLY A 519 40.30 -21.45 -17.05
N HIS A 520 40.51 -20.74 -15.93
CA HIS A 520 39.45 -20.08 -15.19
C HIS A 520 39.25 -18.62 -15.65
N THR A 521 38.01 -18.15 -15.72
CA THR A 521 37.73 -16.75 -16.08
C THR A 521 37.91 -15.84 -14.88
N ALA A 522 38.71 -14.78 -15.00
CA ALA A 522 38.95 -13.82 -13.94
C ALA A 522 37.65 -13.14 -13.47
N THR A 523 36.72 -12.93 -14.39
CA THR A 523 35.39 -12.37 -14.10
C THR A 523 34.60 -13.22 -13.09
N PHE A 524 34.50 -14.53 -13.28
CA PHE A 524 33.80 -15.44 -12.35
C PHE A 524 34.42 -15.42 -10.95
N HIS A 525 35.76 -15.43 -10.87
CA HIS A 525 36.46 -15.33 -9.59
C HIS A 525 36.19 -14.00 -8.89
N ALA A 526 36.23 -12.87 -9.64
CA ALA A 526 35.93 -11.57 -9.09
C ALA A 526 34.50 -11.48 -8.55
N ILE A 527 33.52 -12.03 -9.29
CA ILE A 527 32.12 -12.13 -8.85
C ILE A 527 31.99 -12.88 -7.54
N ILE A 528 32.63 -14.07 -7.43
CA ILE A 528 32.55 -14.91 -6.23
C ILE A 528 33.20 -14.23 -5.03
N GLU A 529 34.38 -13.59 -5.21
CA GLU A 529 35.04 -12.87 -4.13
C GLU A 529 34.19 -11.74 -3.59
N VAL A 530 33.61 -10.90 -4.47
CA VAL A 530 32.73 -9.78 -4.07
C VAL A 530 31.45 -10.31 -3.43
N LEU A 531 30.86 -11.35 -4.02
CA LEU A 531 29.64 -11.97 -3.49
C LEU A 531 29.82 -12.49 -2.05
N ARG A 532 30.98 -13.09 -1.74
CA ARG A 532 31.30 -13.54 -0.37
C ARG A 532 31.42 -12.39 0.63
N GLU A 533 32.03 -11.27 0.21
CA GLU A 533 32.11 -10.06 1.03
C GLU A 533 30.69 -9.55 1.35
N ASP A 534 29.82 -9.54 0.35
CA ASP A 534 28.45 -9.04 0.48
C ASP A 534 27.57 -9.97 1.30
N ILE A 535 27.68 -11.28 1.15
CA ILE A 535 26.98 -12.26 2.00
C ILE A 535 27.30 -12.02 3.48
N LYS A 536 28.58 -11.79 3.82
CA LYS A 536 29.01 -11.50 5.20
C LYS A 536 28.43 -10.19 5.69
N THR A 537 28.46 -9.16 4.83
CA THR A 537 27.99 -7.81 5.16
C THR A 537 26.49 -7.76 5.42
N CYS A 538 25.69 -8.38 4.54
CA CYS A 538 24.22 -8.38 4.66
C CYS A 538 23.67 -9.50 5.54
N LYS A 539 24.50 -10.36 6.11
CA LYS A 539 24.05 -11.45 6.99
C LYS A 539 23.12 -11.01 8.12
N PRO A 540 23.32 -9.85 8.76
CA PRO A 540 22.45 -9.36 9.84
C PRO A 540 20.98 -9.18 9.46
N ILE A 541 20.66 -8.95 8.16
CA ILE A 541 19.27 -8.74 7.70
C ILE A 541 18.47 -10.06 7.68
N ARG A 542 19.14 -11.23 7.60
CA ARG A 542 18.48 -12.53 7.46
C ARG A 542 17.91 -12.99 8.80
N PHE A 543 16.61 -13.28 8.82
CA PHE A 543 15.92 -13.78 10.00
C PHE A 543 14.78 -14.73 9.63
N ASP A 544 14.88 -15.98 10.10
CA ASP A 544 13.91 -17.06 9.81
C ASP A 544 13.03 -17.39 11.04
N GLY A 545 13.16 -16.64 12.14
CA GLY A 545 12.45 -16.86 13.39
C GLY A 545 11.11 -16.10 13.51
N ASN A 546 10.56 -16.09 14.74
CA ASN A 546 9.34 -15.36 15.08
C ASN A 546 9.62 -13.84 15.23
N GLY A 547 9.18 -13.05 14.27
CA GLY A 547 9.36 -11.59 14.26
C GLY A 547 8.57 -10.83 15.34
N TYR A 548 7.61 -11.48 16.03
CA TYR A 548 6.82 -10.85 17.09
C TYR A 548 7.45 -10.92 18.47
N SER A 549 8.55 -11.66 18.63
CA SER A 549 9.13 -11.86 19.96
C SER A 549 9.95 -10.64 20.42
N ASP A 550 9.95 -10.38 21.73
CA ASP A 550 10.78 -9.33 22.34
C ASP A 550 12.29 -9.63 22.20
N GLU A 551 12.64 -10.91 22.17
CA GLU A 551 14.02 -11.36 21.90
C GLU A 551 14.48 -10.93 20.52
N TRP A 552 13.57 -10.95 19.51
CA TRP A 552 13.89 -10.47 18.18
C TRP A 552 14.18 -8.97 18.18
N VAL A 553 13.38 -8.16 18.87
CA VAL A 553 13.62 -6.71 18.95
C VAL A 553 15.04 -6.42 19.50
N ALA A 554 15.41 -7.09 20.60
CA ALA A 554 16.74 -6.94 21.20
C ALA A 554 17.87 -7.45 20.29
N GLU A 555 17.63 -8.53 19.55
CA GLU A 555 18.60 -9.09 18.58
C GLU A 555 18.74 -8.19 17.35
N ALA A 556 17.65 -7.64 16.84
CA ALA A 556 17.65 -6.73 15.71
C ALA A 556 18.47 -5.44 15.99
N GLU A 557 18.31 -4.88 17.20
CA GLU A 557 19.10 -3.73 17.65
C GLU A 557 20.61 -4.06 17.68
N LYS A 558 20.98 -5.22 18.20
CA LYS A 558 22.40 -5.70 18.20
C LYS A 558 22.96 -5.89 16.80
N ARG A 559 22.11 -6.25 15.83
CA ARG A 559 22.47 -6.39 14.42
C ARG A 559 22.54 -5.07 13.67
N GLY A 560 22.21 -3.95 14.31
CA GLY A 560 22.18 -2.61 13.72
C GLY A 560 20.97 -2.34 12.84
N LEU A 561 19.87 -3.11 12.99
CA LEU A 561 18.63 -2.87 12.29
C LEU A 561 17.82 -1.78 12.99
N ASP A 562 17.04 -1.02 12.23
CA ASP A 562 16.21 0.05 12.77
C ASP A 562 15.02 -0.49 13.57
N VAL A 563 15.00 -0.24 14.87
CA VAL A 563 13.95 -0.67 15.81
C VAL A 563 13.05 0.49 16.27
N GLU A 564 13.22 1.71 15.72
CA GLU A 564 12.38 2.87 16.08
C GLU A 564 10.89 2.57 15.86
N LYS A 565 10.02 3.00 16.77
CA LYS A 565 8.58 2.79 16.71
C LYS A 565 7.78 4.07 16.41
N SER A 566 8.36 5.22 16.70
CA SER A 566 7.71 6.52 16.49
C SER A 566 7.63 6.84 15.00
N CYS A 567 6.43 6.86 14.45
CA CYS A 567 6.19 7.15 13.05
C CYS A 567 6.83 8.48 12.58
N PRO A 568 6.69 9.61 13.28
CA PRO A 568 7.38 10.85 12.90
C PRO A 568 8.90 10.76 12.87
N LYS A 569 9.52 10.03 13.81
CA LYS A 569 10.98 9.82 13.84
C LYS A 569 11.46 8.88 12.73
N ILE A 570 10.66 7.89 12.39
CA ILE A 570 10.99 6.97 11.28
C ILE A 570 11.10 7.74 9.95
N PHE A 571 10.29 8.77 9.72
CA PHE A 571 10.36 9.58 8.50
C PHE A 571 11.71 10.30 8.34
N GLU A 572 12.46 10.57 9.42
CA GLU A 572 13.80 11.16 9.37
C GLU A 572 14.77 10.36 8.49
N ARG A 573 14.54 9.03 8.32
CA ARG A 573 15.38 8.13 7.52
C ARG A 573 15.47 8.51 6.04
N TYR A 574 14.51 9.25 5.52
CA TYR A 574 14.62 9.83 4.18
C TYR A 574 15.72 10.89 4.07
N LEU A 575 16.08 11.54 5.20
CA LEU A 575 17.06 12.61 5.28
C LEU A 575 18.42 12.12 5.84
N ASP A 576 18.57 10.83 6.08
CA ASP A 576 19.88 10.27 6.42
C ASP A 576 20.86 10.51 5.28
N PRO A 577 22.13 10.86 5.57
CA PRO A 577 23.12 11.19 4.55
C PRO A 577 23.27 10.11 3.47
N GLU A 578 23.17 8.82 3.85
CA GLU A 578 23.24 7.69 2.94
C GLU A 578 22.02 7.63 2.01
N SER A 579 20.81 7.90 2.51
CA SER A 579 19.60 7.97 1.71
C SER A 579 19.66 9.11 0.69
N ILE A 580 20.08 10.30 1.12
CA ILE A 580 20.24 11.45 0.23
C ILE A 580 21.27 11.13 -0.86
N GLN A 581 22.44 10.62 -0.49
CA GLN A 581 23.51 10.26 -1.42
C GLN A 581 23.04 9.23 -2.46
N MET A 582 22.32 8.19 -2.03
CA MET A 582 21.77 7.18 -2.92
C MET A 582 20.81 7.81 -3.95
N PHE A 583 19.82 8.55 -3.50
CA PHE A 583 18.82 9.13 -4.40
C PHE A 583 19.42 10.15 -5.38
N GLU A 584 20.35 10.99 -4.92
CA GLU A 584 21.01 11.98 -5.77
C GLU A 584 21.97 11.32 -6.80
N SER A 585 22.76 10.33 -6.36
CA SER A 585 23.70 9.63 -7.25
C SER A 585 23.00 8.83 -8.36
N LEU A 586 21.80 8.32 -8.08
CA LEU A 586 20.95 7.61 -9.04
C LEU A 586 20.05 8.55 -9.86
N GLY A 587 20.02 9.84 -9.55
CA GLY A 587 19.16 10.82 -10.22
C GLY A 587 17.66 10.62 -9.94
N VAL A 588 17.29 9.98 -8.83
CA VAL A 588 15.89 9.66 -8.46
C VAL A 588 15.21 10.85 -7.80
N MET A 589 15.81 11.40 -6.76
CA MET A 589 15.33 12.60 -6.05
C MET A 589 16.51 13.46 -5.58
N THR A 590 16.31 14.75 -5.60
CA THR A 590 17.22 15.70 -4.98
C THR A 590 16.98 15.80 -3.48
N LYS A 591 17.96 16.30 -2.72
CA LYS A 591 17.80 16.59 -1.30
C LYS A 591 16.57 17.49 -1.03
N LYS A 592 16.36 18.52 -1.85
CA LYS A 592 15.21 19.42 -1.76
C LYS A 592 13.87 18.70 -1.92
N GLU A 593 13.77 17.73 -2.85
CA GLU A 593 12.58 16.91 -3.04
C GLU A 593 12.34 15.98 -1.83
N LEU A 594 13.41 15.44 -1.22
CA LEU A 594 13.33 14.60 -0.03
C LEU A 594 12.86 15.39 1.20
N GLU A 595 13.44 16.57 1.45
CA GLU A 595 13.03 17.48 2.53
C GLU A 595 11.55 17.83 2.41
N ALA A 596 11.12 18.23 1.21
CA ALA A 596 9.74 18.60 0.95
C ALA A 596 8.74 17.42 1.16
N ARG A 597 9.12 16.21 0.75
CA ARG A 597 8.28 15.01 0.96
C ARG A 597 8.16 14.65 2.43
N ASN A 598 9.23 14.81 3.20
CA ASN A 598 9.19 14.60 4.65
C ASN A 598 8.29 15.62 5.35
N GLU A 599 8.35 16.87 4.94
CA GLU A 599 7.46 17.94 5.45
C GLU A 599 5.99 17.55 5.23
N VAL A 600 5.64 17.08 4.01
CA VAL A 600 4.29 16.60 3.69
C VAL A 600 3.91 15.38 4.56
N LYS A 601 4.84 14.44 4.84
CA LYS A 601 4.57 13.28 5.68
C LYS A 601 4.29 13.68 7.13
N TRP A 602 5.08 14.58 7.73
CA TRP A 602 4.88 15.09 9.09
C TRP A 602 3.56 15.88 9.20
N GLU A 603 3.28 16.73 8.24
CA GLU A 603 2.02 17.48 8.19
C GLU A 603 0.81 16.54 8.07
N THR A 604 0.88 15.53 7.20
CA THR A 604 -0.18 14.54 7.01
C THR A 604 -0.41 13.73 8.28
N TYR A 605 0.66 13.25 8.95
CA TYR A 605 0.58 12.56 10.23
C TYR A 605 -0.13 13.42 11.28
N THR A 606 0.33 14.65 11.46
CA THR A 606 -0.26 15.62 12.40
C THR A 606 -1.76 15.83 12.14
N LYS A 607 -2.15 16.01 10.87
CA LYS A 607 -3.55 16.24 10.48
C LYS A 607 -4.42 15.01 10.73
N LYS A 608 -3.95 13.80 10.41
CA LYS A 608 -4.70 12.55 10.68
C LYS A 608 -4.99 12.42 12.18
N ILE A 609 -3.97 12.50 13.05
CA ILE A 609 -4.16 12.41 14.51
C ILE A 609 -5.02 13.56 15.03
N GLN A 610 -4.88 14.78 14.48
CA GLN A 610 -5.73 15.92 14.85
C GLN A 610 -7.20 15.67 14.54
N ILE A 611 -7.50 15.09 13.37
CA ILE A 611 -8.88 14.77 12.98
C ILE A 611 -9.45 13.72 13.94
N GLU A 612 -8.73 12.65 14.21
CA GLU A 612 -9.13 11.60 15.15
C GLU A 612 -9.40 12.16 16.56
N ALA A 613 -8.50 12.99 17.05
CA ALA A 613 -8.67 13.63 18.36
C ALA A 613 -9.93 14.50 18.46
N ARG A 614 -10.27 15.22 17.39
CA ARG A 614 -11.49 16.03 17.34
C ARG A 614 -12.74 15.19 17.24
N VAL A 615 -12.72 14.15 16.42
CA VAL A 615 -13.86 13.23 16.22
C VAL A 615 -14.15 12.44 17.50
N LEU A 616 -13.12 11.91 18.17
CA LEU A 616 -13.32 11.20 19.43
C LEU A 616 -13.86 12.12 20.53
N GLY A 617 -13.36 13.36 20.60
CA GLY A 617 -13.90 14.36 21.52
C GLY A 617 -15.37 14.67 21.28
N ASP A 618 -15.78 14.84 20.01
CA ASP A 618 -17.17 15.06 19.63
C ASP A 618 -18.08 13.87 19.97
N ILE A 619 -17.66 12.65 19.61
CA ILE A 619 -18.38 11.42 19.94
C ILE A 619 -18.56 11.29 21.46
N SER A 620 -17.51 11.52 22.22
CA SER A 620 -17.53 11.44 23.68
C SER A 620 -18.56 12.37 24.29
N MET A 621 -18.50 13.65 23.94
CA MET A 621 -19.31 14.71 24.57
C MET A 621 -20.75 14.76 24.05
N ASN A 622 -20.98 14.45 22.78
CA ASN A 622 -22.30 14.64 22.15
C ASN A 622 -23.09 13.35 21.98
N HIS A 623 -22.44 12.18 22.04
CA HIS A 623 -23.11 10.87 21.87
C HIS A 623 -23.02 10.01 23.13
N ILE A 624 -21.86 9.81 23.72
CA ILE A 624 -21.63 8.79 24.76
C ILE A 624 -22.05 9.30 26.13
N ILE A 625 -21.54 10.43 26.59
CA ILE A 625 -21.88 10.99 27.92
C ILE A 625 -23.38 11.24 28.06
N PRO A 626 -24.10 11.87 27.11
CA PRO A 626 -25.53 12.07 27.22
C PRO A 626 -26.34 10.79 27.34
N VAL A 627 -25.95 9.72 26.67
CA VAL A 627 -26.63 8.43 26.73
C VAL A 627 -26.33 7.71 28.05
N ALA A 628 -25.10 7.68 28.49
CA ALA A 628 -24.70 7.11 29.79
C ALA A 628 -25.43 7.80 30.95
N THR A 629 -25.51 9.13 30.96
CA THR A 629 -26.24 9.92 31.96
C THR A 629 -27.75 9.65 31.92
N ARG A 630 -28.34 9.44 30.73
CA ARG A 630 -29.75 9.09 30.58
C ARG A 630 -30.05 7.71 31.19
N TYR A 631 -29.19 6.73 30.95
CA TYR A 631 -29.33 5.41 31.54
C TYR A 631 -29.13 5.43 33.05
N GLN A 632 -28.14 6.17 33.55
CA GLN A 632 -27.93 6.40 34.98
C GLN A 632 -29.17 6.99 35.66
N SER A 633 -29.81 8.00 35.01
CA SER A 633 -31.04 8.59 35.53
C SER A 633 -32.22 7.57 35.60
N ALA A 634 -32.28 6.63 34.66
CA ALA A 634 -33.29 5.56 34.68
C ALA A 634 -33.03 4.59 35.86
N LEU A 635 -31.78 4.24 36.11
CA LEU A 635 -31.38 3.41 37.24
C LEU A 635 -31.66 4.09 38.60
N LEU A 636 -31.36 5.39 38.72
CA LEU A 636 -31.64 6.19 39.91
C LEU A 636 -33.16 6.21 40.23
N LYS A 637 -34.02 6.40 39.22
CA LYS A 637 -35.47 6.31 39.37
C LYS A 637 -35.92 4.94 39.85
N ASN A 638 -35.30 3.86 39.35
CA ASN A 638 -35.59 2.51 39.81
C ASN A 638 -35.19 2.31 41.27
N VAL A 639 -34.00 2.77 41.69
CA VAL A 639 -33.51 2.71 43.06
C VAL A 639 -34.47 3.44 44.01
N ASP A 640 -34.92 4.65 43.65
CA ASP A 640 -35.88 5.44 44.43
C ASP A 640 -37.21 4.69 44.56
N SER A 641 -37.77 4.15 43.49
CA SER A 641 -39.01 3.39 43.48
C SER A 641 -38.92 2.14 44.38
N VAL A 642 -37.83 1.38 44.30
CA VAL A 642 -37.57 0.21 45.16
C VAL A 642 -37.47 0.63 46.63
N SER A 643 -36.79 1.71 46.92
CA SER A 643 -36.62 2.25 48.29
C SER A 643 -37.95 2.74 48.89
N THR A 644 -38.87 3.20 48.06
CA THR A 644 -40.19 3.67 48.46
C THR A 644 -41.15 2.48 48.80
N VAL A 645 -41.03 1.34 48.06
CA VAL A 645 -41.96 0.22 48.17
C VAL A 645 -41.56 -0.80 49.22
N PHE A 646 -40.25 -1.01 49.44
CA PHE A 646 -39.75 -2.08 50.32
C PHE A 646 -39.13 -1.53 51.63
N PRO A 647 -39.14 -2.32 52.74
CA PRO A 647 -38.38 -1.97 53.93
C PRO A 647 -36.88 -1.79 53.64
N ILE A 648 -36.21 -0.96 54.43
CA ILE A 648 -34.81 -0.51 54.22
C ILE A 648 -33.87 -1.69 53.94
N ASP A 649 -33.82 -2.69 54.82
CA ASP A 649 -32.94 -3.87 54.68
C ASP A 649 -33.15 -4.67 53.39
N LYS A 650 -34.39 -4.69 52.89
CA LYS A 650 -34.75 -5.37 51.64
C LYS A 650 -34.44 -4.46 50.43
N ALA A 651 -34.72 -3.20 50.53
CA ALA A 651 -34.40 -2.21 49.50
C ALA A 651 -32.91 -2.14 49.22
N GLU A 652 -32.05 -2.10 50.23
CA GLU A 652 -30.60 -2.12 50.10
C GLU A 652 -30.11 -3.33 49.28
N LYS A 653 -30.60 -4.53 49.62
CA LYS A 653 -30.23 -5.76 48.89
C LYS A 653 -30.66 -5.74 47.41
N LEU A 654 -31.88 -5.27 47.16
CA LEU A 654 -32.43 -5.20 45.80
C LEU A 654 -31.72 -4.11 44.95
N ASN A 655 -31.31 -3.03 45.56
CA ASN A 655 -30.67 -1.91 44.90
C ASN A 655 -29.15 -2.08 44.71
N ALA A 656 -28.51 -3.01 45.43
CA ALA A 656 -27.05 -3.14 45.47
C ALA A 656 -26.38 -3.19 44.06
N ARG A 657 -27.00 -3.94 43.14
CA ARG A 657 -26.51 -4.01 41.75
C ARG A 657 -26.64 -2.67 41.02
N ASN A 658 -27.81 -2.03 41.11
CA ASN A 658 -28.09 -0.80 40.39
C ASN A 658 -27.22 0.34 40.92
N LEU A 659 -27.01 0.43 42.23
CA LEU A 659 -26.11 1.43 42.83
C LEU A 659 -24.69 1.27 42.35
N LYS A 660 -24.18 0.03 42.26
CA LYS A 660 -22.83 -0.22 41.70
C LYS A 660 -22.72 0.22 40.25
N ILE A 661 -23.72 -0.05 39.38
CA ILE A 661 -23.71 0.40 37.98
C ILE A 661 -23.79 1.93 37.90
N ILE A 662 -24.60 2.58 38.74
CA ILE A 662 -24.73 4.04 38.81
C ILE A 662 -23.36 4.69 39.12
N GLU A 663 -22.66 4.14 40.13
CA GLU A 663 -21.32 4.59 40.53
C GLU A 663 -20.31 4.41 39.38
N GLU A 664 -20.26 3.23 38.76
CA GLU A 664 -19.38 2.97 37.63
C GLU A 664 -19.63 3.90 36.44
N ILE A 665 -20.90 4.19 36.09
CA ILE A 665 -21.23 5.16 35.03
C ILE A 665 -20.71 6.54 35.38
N ALA A 666 -20.87 7.00 36.64
CA ALA A 666 -20.40 8.30 37.10
C ALA A 666 -18.87 8.43 37.00
N GLU A 667 -18.14 7.41 37.44
CA GLU A 667 -16.68 7.36 37.40
C GLU A 667 -16.17 7.41 35.95
N ARG A 668 -16.73 6.58 35.05
CA ARG A 668 -16.30 6.52 33.65
C ARG A 668 -16.65 7.78 32.87
N THR A 669 -17.85 8.34 33.06
CA THR A 669 -18.20 9.61 32.40
C THR A 669 -17.28 10.75 32.85
N SER A 670 -16.95 10.83 34.16
CA SER A 670 -15.98 11.81 34.65
C SER A 670 -14.59 11.61 34.09
N ALA A 671 -14.14 10.33 33.94
CA ALA A 671 -12.85 10.03 33.33
C ALA A 671 -12.81 10.41 31.85
N ILE A 672 -13.91 10.19 31.09
CA ILE A 672 -14.04 10.61 29.68
C ILE A 672 -13.99 12.14 29.57
N GLU A 673 -14.77 12.89 30.38
CA GLU A 673 -14.76 14.34 30.37
C GLU A 673 -13.35 14.92 30.61
N LYS A 674 -12.67 14.42 31.64
CA LYS A 674 -11.30 14.82 31.93
C LYS A 674 -10.33 14.42 30.80
N GLY A 675 -10.47 13.22 30.29
CA GLY A 675 -9.65 12.74 29.15
C GLY A 675 -9.79 13.65 27.92
N VAL A 676 -11.02 14.07 27.59
CA VAL A 676 -11.28 14.98 26.47
C VAL A 676 -10.70 16.38 26.75
N GLU A 677 -10.81 16.90 27.97
CA GLU A 677 -10.19 18.16 28.35
C GLU A 677 -8.66 18.10 28.18
N ASP A 678 -8.03 17.05 28.69
CA ASP A 678 -6.61 16.81 28.58
C ASP A 678 -6.15 16.64 27.12
N LEU A 679 -6.96 15.96 26.29
CA LEU A 679 -6.74 15.80 24.84
C LEU A 679 -6.78 17.15 24.11
N VAL A 680 -7.79 17.98 24.39
CA VAL A 680 -7.93 19.31 23.80
C VAL A 680 -6.76 20.22 24.20
N ASN A 681 -6.33 20.17 25.46
CA ASN A 681 -5.22 20.95 25.96
C ASN A 681 -3.88 20.53 25.33
N ALA A 682 -3.61 19.22 25.24
CA ALA A 682 -2.43 18.69 24.57
C ALA A 682 -2.38 19.12 23.11
N ARG A 683 -3.49 18.97 22.38
CA ARG A 683 -3.62 19.38 20.96
C ARG A 683 -3.39 20.90 20.79
N LYS A 684 -3.97 21.76 21.66
CA LYS A 684 -3.75 23.20 21.62
C LYS A 684 -2.30 23.58 21.85
N LEU A 685 -1.59 22.87 22.71
CA LEU A 685 -0.16 23.07 22.96
C LEU A 685 0.68 22.64 21.77
N ALA A 686 0.44 21.47 21.22
CA ALA A 686 1.14 20.97 20.03
C ALA A 686 0.94 21.89 18.81
N ASN A 687 -0.25 22.45 18.62
CA ASN A 687 -0.56 23.41 17.53
C ASN A 687 0.19 24.75 17.61
N LYS A 688 0.82 25.08 18.75
CA LYS A 688 1.67 26.27 18.86
C LYS A 688 3.08 26.07 18.31
N ILE A 689 3.46 24.82 18.05
CA ILE A 689 4.73 24.48 17.44
C ILE A 689 4.64 24.79 15.95
N THR A 690 5.60 25.52 15.43
CA THR A 690 5.62 25.97 14.02
C THR A 690 6.36 24.99 13.13
N ASP A 691 7.38 24.33 13.65
CA ASP A 691 8.11 23.29 12.94
C ASP A 691 7.24 22.03 12.83
N GLU A 692 7.04 21.50 11.60
CA GLU A 692 6.13 20.38 11.35
C GLU A 692 6.67 19.06 11.91
N HIS A 693 7.99 18.86 11.94
CA HIS A 693 8.62 17.69 12.53
C HIS A 693 8.40 17.64 14.04
N GLU A 694 8.76 18.72 14.74
CA GLU A 694 8.58 18.85 16.19
C GLU A 694 7.08 18.76 16.57
N LYS A 695 6.21 19.31 15.75
CA LYS A 695 4.77 19.22 15.93
C LYS A 695 4.29 17.78 15.80
N ALA A 696 4.73 17.05 14.78
CA ALA A 696 4.37 15.65 14.59
C ALA A 696 4.83 14.78 15.77
N ILE A 697 6.04 14.98 16.28
CA ILE A 697 6.54 14.32 17.51
C ILE A 697 5.63 14.66 18.70
N ALA A 698 5.27 15.93 18.88
CA ALA A 698 4.38 16.34 19.97
C ALA A 698 2.98 15.72 19.87
N TYR A 699 2.46 15.54 18.65
CA TYR A 699 1.21 14.83 18.43
C TYR A 699 1.33 13.34 18.78
N HIS A 700 2.39 12.67 18.36
CA HIS A 700 2.67 11.28 18.69
C HIS A 700 2.80 11.08 20.22
N ASP A 701 3.65 11.86 20.87
CA ASP A 701 4.01 11.62 22.28
C ASP A 701 2.93 12.08 23.28
N LYS A 702 2.15 13.13 22.94
CA LYS A 702 1.27 13.82 23.90
C LYS A 702 -0.22 13.80 23.54
N VAL A 703 -0.57 13.64 22.27
CA VAL A 703 -1.97 13.67 21.81
C VAL A 703 -2.48 12.25 21.58
N GLU A 704 -1.80 11.48 20.76
CA GLU A 704 -2.22 10.13 20.34
C GLU A 704 -2.47 9.16 21.52
N PRO A 705 -1.62 9.08 22.57
CA PRO A 705 -1.87 8.15 23.69
C PRO A 705 -3.15 8.44 24.49
N LYS A 706 -3.67 9.67 24.39
CA LYS A 706 -4.92 10.04 25.06
C LYS A 706 -6.16 9.48 24.37
N LEU A 707 -6.05 9.17 23.06
CA LEU A 707 -7.13 8.54 22.33
C LEU A 707 -7.46 7.16 22.91
N ASP A 708 -6.44 6.35 23.19
CA ASP A 708 -6.60 5.01 23.76
C ASP A 708 -7.18 5.05 25.17
N THR A 709 -6.77 6.04 25.99
CA THR A 709 -7.29 6.23 27.33
C THR A 709 -8.79 6.53 27.32
N ILE A 710 -9.23 7.45 26.46
CA ILE A 710 -10.65 7.82 26.32
C ILE A 710 -11.43 6.62 25.75
N ARG A 711 -10.91 5.96 24.71
CA ARG A 711 -11.48 4.77 24.11
C ARG A 711 -11.79 3.70 25.14
N TYR A 712 -10.82 3.40 25.99
CA TYR A 712 -10.98 2.39 27.04
C TYR A 712 -12.21 2.64 27.92
N GLU A 713 -12.43 3.87 28.35
CA GLU A 713 -13.58 4.22 29.20
C GLU A 713 -14.91 4.13 28.44
N ILE A 714 -14.93 4.51 27.15
CA ILE A 714 -16.10 4.41 26.28
C ILE A 714 -16.46 2.93 26.05
N ASP A 715 -15.47 2.09 25.73
CA ASP A 715 -15.67 0.68 25.44
C ASP A 715 -16.21 -0.08 26.69
N LYS A 716 -15.83 0.37 27.90
CA LYS A 716 -16.44 -0.15 29.14
C LYS A 716 -17.89 0.31 29.34
N LEU A 717 -18.22 1.56 29.01
CA LEU A 717 -19.61 2.03 29.03
C LEU A 717 -20.49 1.28 28.04
N GLU A 718 -19.96 0.89 26.87
CA GLU A 718 -20.68 0.10 25.88
C GLU A 718 -21.22 -1.22 26.41
N LEU A 719 -20.54 -1.81 27.42
CA LEU A 719 -20.93 -3.08 28.05
C LEU A 719 -22.03 -2.93 29.10
N ILE A 720 -22.16 -1.75 29.72
CA ILE A 720 -23.06 -1.55 30.86
C ILE A 720 -24.29 -0.71 30.54
N VAL A 721 -24.19 0.19 29.57
CA VAL A 721 -25.33 1.01 29.13
C VAL A 721 -26.34 0.15 28.37
N ASP A 722 -27.64 0.39 28.62
CA ASP A 722 -28.72 -0.30 27.93
C ASP A 722 -28.55 -0.26 26.40
N ASP A 723 -28.54 -1.44 25.80
CA ASP A 723 -28.30 -1.60 24.37
C ASP A 723 -29.29 -0.83 23.49
N SER A 724 -30.55 -0.68 23.97
CA SER A 724 -31.58 0.08 23.28
C SER A 724 -31.32 1.59 23.26
N LEU A 725 -30.49 2.08 24.17
CA LEU A 725 -30.10 3.49 24.27
C LEU A 725 -28.76 3.76 23.56
N TRP A 726 -27.93 2.73 23.34
CA TRP A 726 -26.60 2.91 22.75
C TRP A 726 -26.70 3.47 21.33
N PRO A 727 -26.07 4.63 21.02
CA PRO A 727 -26.43 5.41 19.84
C PRO A 727 -25.75 4.96 18.55
N LEU A 728 -24.59 4.30 18.65
CA LEU A 728 -23.71 3.99 17.53
C LEU A 728 -23.69 2.49 17.23
N PRO A 729 -23.58 2.08 15.95
CA PRO A 729 -23.38 0.68 15.57
C PRO A 729 -22.19 0.03 16.30
N LYS A 730 -22.41 -1.17 16.84
CA LYS A 730 -21.41 -1.97 17.55
C LYS A 730 -20.63 -2.85 16.56
N TYR A 731 -19.48 -3.37 16.98
CA TYR A 731 -18.64 -4.25 16.14
C TYR A 731 -19.42 -5.45 15.61
N ARG A 732 -20.32 -6.07 16.41
CA ARG A 732 -21.17 -7.19 15.95
C ARG A 732 -22.04 -6.82 14.72
N GLU A 733 -22.42 -5.55 14.58
CA GLU A 733 -23.23 -5.08 13.46
C GLU A 733 -22.35 -4.72 12.28
N LEU A 734 -21.25 -4.01 12.53
CA LEU A 734 -20.31 -3.59 11.50
C LEU A 734 -19.60 -4.76 10.80
N LEU A 735 -19.30 -5.83 11.54
CA LEU A 735 -18.50 -6.96 11.06
C LEU A 735 -19.34 -8.16 10.57
N PHE A 736 -20.61 -8.27 10.95
CA PHE A 736 -21.41 -9.47 10.66
C PHE A 736 -22.70 -9.20 9.86
N ILE A 737 -23.03 -7.93 9.58
CA ILE A 737 -24.14 -7.57 8.68
C ILE A 737 -23.56 -7.30 7.29
N ARG A 738 -23.89 -8.18 6.34
CA ARG A 738 -23.34 -8.21 4.99
C ARG A 738 -24.34 -8.74 3.96
#